data_6bee8f3a43691fa4d817fbb7f38cf9eb
#
_entry.id   6bee8f3a43691fa4d817fbb7f38cf9eb
#
_cell.length_a   1.000
_cell.length_b   1.000
_cell.length_c   1.000
_cell.angle_alpha   90.00
_cell.angle_beta   90.00
_cell.angle_gamma   90.00
#
_symmetry.space_group_name_H-M   'P 1'
#
loop_
_entity.id
_entity.type
_entity.pdbx_description
1 polymer ?
#
loop_
_entity_poly.entity_id
_entity_poly.type
_entity_poly.pdbx_seq_one_letter_code
_entity_poly.pdbx_strand_id
1 'polypeptide(L)'
;MASRPVVITGLGVICAIGRDPTEFWLRLMSGQGGVTPVDDEAFAVFTARYAGQVPAGWIAEQLADADADLDRTAQLALIAARQAVGQAGLSADDVEADRFGLVLGKCQATPDAAGRYQPMHRTGDVVAGRLGMRGPRILVSTACAAGGNAVGLAKDKILTGEADVVLAGGVDPLLFGTYAGFAGLQALSTGPCAPYSRSDGLNLGEGAAFLLLEPLDRALARGATPLAEVAGYGLSADAYHATAPDPTGRGGASAVRRALADAGMSTDDVSYVSGHGTGTPANDAMEAKVMRAVFGDRAPRVPTSSIKSFVGHTLGAAGAVEAVASVLALQHGMAPPTIGFDTDSVTDLDFVPNVARRMPIETVVSNNYAFGGNNVALALTVPGGEREYEEFPDRPVVISGLGPVSGLGTGIAELAEAIAEGRQAVGRSPSLEGRTFAPRSLWRHMNHLSRMAIAASRLAWEDAGIKLPRAALDNVGLIFATAAGSVESTGGFDESVAVDPNKPAVLSFSNVVLNATGGAVCQTLGLRGPTTTICNGEASASIALDCAVEMIRAGKADVVLVVAADEATATAAAGTTITPYDRDRTGEAPGSAAVAILVESAEHCAERGGRAYARILGTGHAGTAEQDERESIRRSLAGLPAEGAGLVVGAGTGGRYDADEASVLLELVPDGLLTTSVGQTGDCQAASGAMNLAVAALAIRDGIAPALHGLERPYAGEVESYVRKPHLSEAVGQALVLTAAAGSVRGAVLLGAMA
;
A
#
# COMPACT_ATOMS: atom_id res chain seq x y z
N MET A 1 -22.36 -3.12 10.57
CA MET A 1 -22.62 -3.66 9.23
C MET A 1 -22.58 -5.16 9.33
N ALA A 2 -23.58 -5.88 8.78
CA ALA A 2 -23.56 -7.33 8.82
C ALA A 2 -22.34 -7.83 8.03
N SER A 3 -21.54 -8.66 8.65
CA SER A 3 -20.45 -9.36 8.00
C SER A 3 -21.03 -10.31 6.97
N ARG A 4 -20.56 -10.22 5.73
CA ARG A 4 -21.06 -11.01 4.59
C ARG A 4 -19.89 -11.65 3.85
N PRO A 5 -20.07 -12.86 3.28
CA PRO A 5 -19.01 -13.47 2.49
C PRO A 5 -18.61 -12.60 1.31
N VAL A 6 -17.30 -12.39 1.15
CA VAL A 6 -16.72 -11.72 -0.02
C VAL A 6 -16.14 -12.79 -0.94
N VAL A 7 -16.72 -12.90 -2.14
CA VAL A 7 -16.37 -13.94 -3.10
C VAL A 7 -15.62 -13.39 -4.31
N ILE A 8 -14.83 -14.25 -4.90
CA ILE A 8 -14.14 -14.02 -6.16
C ILE A 8 -15.02 -14.57 -7.27
N THR A 9 -15.37 -13.75 -8.26
CA THR A 9 -16.20 -14.12 -9.39
C THR A 9 -15.47 -14.07 -10.74
N GLY A 10 -14.26 -13.48 -10.77
CA GLY A 10 -13.45 -13.43 -11.97
C GLY A 10 -11.97 -13.44 -11.68
N LEU A 11 -11.22 -14.07 -12.55
CA LEU A 11 -9.75 -14.20 -12.52
C LEU A 11 -9.16 -13.69 -13.82
N GLY A 12 -8.02 -13.02 -13.73
CA GLY A 12 -7.18 -12.69 -14.85
C GLY A 12 -5.72 -12.89 -14.48
N VAL A 13 -4.93 -13.43 -15.38
CA VAL A 13 -3.49 -13.60 -15.20
C VAL A 13 -2.77 -13.58 -16.53
N ILE A 14 -1.63 -12.90 -16.56
CA ILE A 14 -0.65 -13.00 -17.63
C ILE A 14 0.75 -13.08 -17.01
N CYS A 15 1.48 -14.14 -17.31
CA CYS A 15 2.82 -14.41 -16.79
C CYS A 15 3.60 -15.31 -17.72
N ALA A 16 4.81 -15.71 -17.35
CA ALA A 16 5.70 -16.52 -18.20
C ALA A 16 5.12 -17.87 -18.68
N ILE A 17 4.11 -18.42 -18.00
CA ILE A 17 3.52 -19.73 -18.33
C ILE A 17 2.06 -19.66 -18.80
N GLY A 18 1.47 -18.49 -18.92
CA GLY A 18 0.09 -18.40 -19.38
C GLY A 18 -0.29 -16.97 -19.70
N ARG A 19 -1.01 -16.84 -20.82
CA ARG A 19 -1.59 -15.57 -21.26
C ARG A 19 -3.02 -15.35 -20.72
N ASP A 20 -3.59 -16.38 -20.07
CA ASP A 20 -4.89 -16.37 -19.42
C ASP A 20 -4.95 -17.43 -18.30
N PRO A 21 -5.97 -17.45 -17.43
CA PRO A 21 -6.09 -18.43 -16.34
C PRO A 21 -6.14 -19.89 -16.79
N THR A 22 -6.67 -20.18 -17.98
CA THR A 22 -6.79 -21.53 -18.50
C THR A 22 -5.42 -22.09 -18.92
N GLU A 23 -4.66 -21.34 -19.74
CA GLU A 23 -3.32 -21.73 -20.15
C GLU A 23 -2.38 -21.79 -18.94
N PHE A 24 -2.47 -20.82 -18.02
CA PHE A 24 -1.71 -20.80 -16.77
C PHE A 24 -1.91 -22.09 -15.97
N TRP A 25 -3.16 -22.51 -15.77
CA TRP A 25 -3.48 -23.72 -15.03
C TRP A 25 -2.98 -24.99 -15.73
N LEU A 26 -3.19 -25.10 -17.04
CA LEU A 26 -2.73 -26.26 -17.81
C LEU A 26 -1.21 -26.46 -17.72
N ARG A 27 -0.44 -25.37 -17.79
CA ARG A 27 1.02 -25.44 -17.67
C ARG A 27 1.49 -25.74 -16.26
N LEU A 28 0.83 -25.22 -15.23
CA LEU A 28 1.08 -25.62 -13.84
C LEU A 28 0.89 -27.12 -13.66
N MET A 29 -0.23 -27.68 -14.14
CA MET A 29 -0.54 -29.10 -14.00
C MET A 29 0.38 -30.02 -14.79
N SER A 30 0.89 -29.55 -15.93
CA SER A 30 1.82 -30.33 -16.77
C SER A 30 3.29 -30.21 -16.36
N GLY A 31 3.63 -29.41 -15.35
CA GLY A 31 5.01 -29.20 -14.91
C GLY A 31 5.86 -28.35 -15.88
N GLN A 32 5.22 -27.55 -16.76
CA GLN A 32 5.92 -26.74 -17.76
C GLN A 32 6.28 -25.36 -17.19
N GLY A 33 7.54 -25.20 -16.76
CA GLY A 33 8.06 -23.92 -16.30
C GLY A 33 8.31 -22.91 -17.42
N GLY A 34 8.24 -21.61 -17.08
CA GLY A 34 8.49 -20.50 -18.00
C GLY A 34 9.76 -19.69 -17.68
N VAL A 35 10.58 -20.17 -16.73
CA VAL A 35 11.86 -19.53 -16.41
C VAL A 35 12.88 -19.95 -17.44
N THR A 36 13.32 -19.00 -18.28
CA THR A 36 14.24 -19.22 -19.40
C THR A 36 15.38 -18.20 -19.37
N PRO A 37 16.48 -18.42 -20.12
CA PRO A 37 17.46 -17.37 -20.30
C PRO A 37 16.86 -16.11 -20.88
N VAL A 38 17.29 -14.94 -20.37
CA VAL A 38 16.87 -13.63 -20.88
C VAL A 38 17.60 -13.34 -22.18
N ASP A 39 16.86 -13.12 -23.26
CA ASP A 39 17.41 -12.92 -24.61
C ASP A 39 17.90 -11.49 -24.87
N ASP A 40 17.48 -10.49 -24.04
CA ASP A 40 17.93 -9.11 -24.16
C ASP A 40 19.41 -8.99 -23.84
N GLU A 41 20.18 -8.48 -24.83
CA GLU A 41 21.64 -8.32 -24.74
C GLU A 41 22.09 -7.45 -23.56
N ALA A 42 21.25 -6.52 -23.11
CA ALA A 42 21.54 -5.72 -21.94
C ALA A 42 21.81 -6.58 -20.68
N PHE A 43 21.13 -7.72 -20.55
CA PHE A 43 21.30 -8.65 -19.43
C PHE A 43 22.53 -9.55 -19.57
N ALA A 44 23.22 -9.51 -20.70
CA ALA A 44 24.44 -10.33 -20.92
C ALA A 44 25.59 -10.01 -19.96
N VAL A 45 25.52 -8.86 -19.29
CA VAL A 45 26.51 -8.44 -18.27
C VAL A 45 26.41 -9.29 -16.99
N PHE A 46 25.27 -9.94 -16.72
CA PHE A 46 25.06 -10.72 -15.51
C PHE A 46 25.42 -12.20 -15.72
N THR A 47 25.98 -12.83 -14.69
CA THR A 47 26.24 -14.28 -14.70
C THR A 47 24.94 -15.09 -14.61
N ALA A 48 24.05 -14.72 -13.72
CA ALA A 48 22.69 -15.25 -13.65
C ALA A 48 21.83 -14.52 -14.69
N ARG A 49 21.22 -15.26 -15.64
CA ARG A 49 20.47 -14.67 -16.76
C ARG A 49 19.13 -15.37 -17.00
N TYR A 50 18.53 -15.92 -15.96
CA TYR A 50 17.26 -16.61 -16.07
C TYR A 50 16.14 -15.75 -15.48
N ALA A 51 15.01 -15.65 -16.18
CA ALA A 51 13.81 -14.94 -15.71
C ALA A 51 12.54 -15.55 -16.29
N GLY A 52 11.42 -15.31 -15.62
CA GLY A 52 10.09 -15.58 -16.13
C GLY A 52 9.57 -14.39 -16.93
N GLN A 53 9.68 -14.42 -18.26
CA GLN A 53 9.28 -13.32 -19.14
C GLN A 53 7.94 -13.62 -19.84
N VAL A 54 7.09 -12.61 -19.96
CA VAL A 54 5.87 -12.69 -20.78
C VAL A 54 6.25 -12.46 -22.24
N PRO A 55 5.96 -13.39 -23.16
CA PRO A 55 6.24 -13.21 -24.57
C PRO A 55 5.53 -11.95 -25.13
N ALA A 56 6.28 -11.11 -25.86
CA ALA A 56 5.75 -9.87 -26.42
C ALA A 56 4.56 -10.12 -27.38
N GLY A 57 4.56 -11.24 -28.11
CA GLY A 57 3.45 -11.63 -28.97
C GLY A 57 2.14 -11.84 -28.21
N TRP A 58 2.19 -12.37 -26.99
CA TRP A 58 0.96 -12.56 -26.18
C TRP A 58 0.34 -11.24 -25.75
N ILE A 59 1.16 -10.22 -25.50
CA ILE A 59 0.69 -8.88 -25.17
C ILE A 59 0.01 -8.26 -26.40
N ALA A 60 0.69 -8.31 -27.56
CA ALA A 60 0.15 -7.75 -28.80
C ALA A 60 -1.16 -8.40 -29.26
N GLU A 61 -1.34 -9.71 -29.02
CA GLU A 61 -2.57 -10.44 -29.35
C GLU A 61 -3.78 -10.02 -28.50
N GLN A 62 -3.57 -9.48 -27.29
CA GLN A 62 -4.64 -9.20 -26.32
C GLN A 62 -4.92 -7.71 -26.12
N LEU A 63 -4.09 -6.83 -26.66
CA LEU A 63 -4.29 -5.39 -26.57
C LEU A 63 -5.03 -4.84 -27.78
N ALA A 64 -5.90 -3.86 -27.54
CA ALA A 64 -6.43 -3.05 -28.61
C ALA A 64 -5.35 -2.07 -29.13
N ASP A 65 -5.42 -1.68 -30.40
CA ASP A 65 -4.47 -0.72 -31.00
C ASP A 65 -4.36 0.58 -30.19
N ALA A 66 -5.45 1.05 -29.59
CA ALA A 66 -5.48 2.25 -28.76
C ALA A 66 -4.68 2.13 -27.45
N ASP A 67 -4.30 0.92 -27.04
CA ASP A 67 -3.55 0.64 -25.82
C ASP A 67 -2.09 0.22 -26.10
N ALA A 68 -1.68 0.14 -27.37
CA ALA A 68 -0.34 -0.31 -27.77
C ALA A 68 0.78 0.61 -27.29
N ASP A 69 0.52 1.91 -27.13
CA ASP A 69 1.49 2.90 -26.68
C ASP A 69 1.61 3.00 -25.15
N LEU A 70 0.84 2.21 -24.40
CA LEU A 70 0.97 2.13 -22.94
C LEU A 70 2.32 1.51 -22.55
N ASP A 71 2.87 1.90 -21.41
CA ASP A 71 4.04 1.20 -20.86
C ASP A 71 3.73 -0.26 -20.54
N ARG A 72 4.78 -1.11 -20.50
CA ARG A 72 4.63 -2.56 -20.31
C ARG A 72 3.84 -2.93 -19.04
N THR A 73 4.01 -2.17 -17.96
CA THR A 73 3.29 -2.42 -16.70
C THR A 73 1.79 -2.21 -16.90
N ALA A 74 1.41 -1.10 -17.51
CA ALA A 74 0.02 -0.78 -17.79
C ALA A 74 -0.61 -1.78 -18.78
N GLN A 75 0.16 -2.24 -19.79
CA GLN A 75 -0.28 -3.27 -20.73
C GLN A 75 -0.60 -4.59 -20.01
N LEU A 76 0.33 -5.11 -19.20
CA LEU A 76 0.13 -6.34 -18.43
C LEU A 76 -1.06 -6.21 -17.47
N ALA A 77 -1.14 -5.11 -16.74
CA ALA A 77 -2.23 -4.85 -15.79
C ALA A 77 -3.59 -4.82 -16.50
N LEU A 78 -3.68 -4.12 -17.65
CA LEU A 78 -4.94 -3.96 -18.38
C LEU A 78 -5.42 -5.29 -18.95
N ILE A 79 -4.51 -6.13 -19.47
CA ILE A 79 -4.85 -7.46 -19.98
C ILE A 79 -5.46 -8.31 -18.86
N ALA A 80 -4.77 -8.48 -17.74
CA ALA A 80 -5.28 -9.29 -16.65
C ALA A 80 -6.55 -8.72 -16.02
N ALA A 81 -6.68 -7.40 -15.93
CA ALA A 81 -7.89 -6.73 -15.45
C ALA A 81 -9.11 -7.02 -16.34
N ARG A 82 -8.95 -6.90 -17.65
CA ARG A 82 -10.02 -7.23 -18.63
C ARG A 82 -10.44 -8.69 -18.57
N GLN A 83 -9.50 -9.60 -18.38
CA GLN A 83 -9.79 -11.02 -18.21
C GLN A 83 -10.65 -11.26 -16.98
N ALA A 84 -10.29 -10.69 -15.82
CA ALA A 84 -11.05 -10.86 -14.60
C ALA A 84 -12.48 -10.32 -14.71
N VAL A 85 -12.65 -9.12 -15.26
CA VAL A 85 -13.97 -8.51 -15.50
C VAL A 85 -14.78 -9.33 -16.49
N GLY A 86 -14.14 -9.79 -17.59
CA GLY A 86 -14.78 -10.60 -18.63
C GLY A 86 -15.23 -11.98 -18.12
N GLN A 87 -14.38 -12.67 -17.33
CA GLN A 87 -14.75 -13.96 -16.73
C GLN A 87 -15.90 -13.82 -15.74
N ALA A 88 -15.91 -12.74 -14.96
CA ALA A 88 -17.01 -12.45 -14.02
C ALA A 88 -18.33 -12.14 -14.74
N GLY A 89 -18.30 -11.86 -16.04
CA GLY A 89 -19.46 -11.41 -16.79
C GLY A 89 -20.03 -10.08 -16.28
N LEU A 90 -19.17 -9.23 -15.68
CA LEU A 90 -19.60 -7.95 -15.12
C LEU A 90 -19.78 -6.92 -16.24
N SER A 91 -20.96 -6.35 -16.33
CA SER A 91 -21.29 -5.26 -17.27
C SER A 91 -21.36 -3.90 -16.54
N ALA A 92 -21.39 -2.81 -17.31
CA ALA A 92 -21.57 -1.47 -16.77
C ALA A 92 -22.93 -1.26 -16.06
N ASP A 93 -23.93 -2.08 -16.38
CA ASP A 93 -25.26 -2.02 -15.76
C ASP A 93 -25.29 -2.75 -14.40
N ASP A 94 -24.30 -3.59 -14.13
CA ASP A 94 -24.24 -4.38 -12.89
C ASP A 94 -23.70 -3.60 -11.70
N VAL A 95 -22.91 -2.54 -11.91
CA VAL A 95 -22.30 -1.77 -10.83
C VAL A 95 -22.22 -0.30 -11.19
N GLU A 96 -22.60 0.56 -10.24
CA GLU A 96 -22.34 2.00 -10.37
C GLU A 96 -20.82 2.26 -10.37
N ALA A 97 -20.37 3.10 -11.31
CA ALA A 97 -18.94 3.37 -11.50
C ALA A 97 -18.26 3.86 -10.19
N ASP A 98 -18.97 4.64 -9.38
CA ASP A 98 -18.49 5.17 -8.08
C ASP A 98 -18.44 4.09 -6.98
N ARG A 99 -19.05 2.92 -7.22
CA ARG A 99 -19.05 1.75 -6.34
C ARG A 99 -18.16 0.63 -6.86
N PHE A 100 -17.46 0.85 -7.99
CA PHE A 100 -16.48 -0.08 -8.56
C PHE A 100 -15.06 0.39 -8.22
N GLY A 101 -14.44 -0.28 -7.26
CA GLY A 101 -13.12 0.06 -6.72
C GLY A 101 -11.98 -0.73 -7.37
N LEU A 102 -10.76 -0.23 -7.19
CA LEU A 102 -9.50 -0.87 -7.60
C LEU A 102 -8.50 -0.85 -6.44
N VAL A 103 -7.96 -2.02 -6.09
CA VAL A 103 -6.81 -2.12 -5.18
C VAL A 103 -5.68 -2.83 -5.91
N LEU A 104 -4.59 -2.12 -6.15
CA LEU A 104 -3.47 -2.56 -6.96
C LEU A 104 -2.19 -2.70 -6.14
N GLY A 105 -1.57 -3.87 -6.16
CA GLY A 105 -0.24 -4.13 -5.63
C GLY A 105 0.85 -3.88 -6.68
N LYS A 106 1.88 -3.10 -6.32
CA LYS A 106 3.02 -2.82 -7.19
C LYS A 106 4.29 -2.60 -6.35
N CYS A 107 5.42 -3.13 -6.79
CA CYS A 107 6.68 -3.04 -6.05
C CYS A 107 7.56 -1.89 -6.53
N GLN A 108 7.58 -1.61 -7.83
CA GLN A 108 8.56 -0.73 -8.45
C GLN A 108 7.93 0.33 -9.37
N ALA A 109 8.50 1.53 -9.37
CA ALA A 109 8.14 2.55 -10.34
C ALA A 109 8.66 2.18 -11.74
N THR A 110 7.86 2.47 -12.77
CA THR A 110 8.22 2.19 -14.17
C THR A 110 8.74 3.46 -14.83
N PRO A 111 9.91 3.45 -15.48
CA PRO A 111 10.40 4.59 -16.22
C PRO A 111 9.61 4.79 -17.52
N ASP A 112 9.45 6.06 -17.93
CA ASP A 112 8.95 6.41 -19.26
C ASP A 112 10.06 6.25 -20.34
N ALA A 113 9.74 6.52 -21.59
CA ALA A 113 10.68 6.46 -22.69
C ALA A 113 11.91 7.40 -22.55
N ALA A 114 11.82 8.41 -21.70
CA ALA A 114 12.92 9.33 -21.37
C ALA A 114 13.70 8.89 -20.11
N GLY A 115 13.39 7.72 -19.55
CA GLY A 115 14.02 7.20 -18.33
C GLY A 115 13.53 7.84 -17.03
N ARG A 116 12.46 8.63 -17.04
CA ARG A 116 11.90 9.27 -15.85
C ARG A 116 10.87 8.37 -15.20
N TYR A 117 10.99 8.14 -13.91
CA TYR A 117 10.03 7.35 -13.16
C TYR A 117 8.64 7.98 -13.18
N GLN A 118 7.65 7.17 -13.55
CA GLN A 118 6.23 7.53 -13.50
C GLN A 118 5.70 7.42 -12.07
N PRO A 119 4.74 8.26 -11.66
CA PRO A 119 4.05 8.07 -10.38
C PRO A 119 3.51 6.64 -10.27
N MET A 120 3.68 6.03 -9.10
CA MET A 120 3.30 4.62 -8.88
C MET A 120 1.84 4.35 -9.19
N HIS A 121 0.94 5.26 -8.82
CA HIS A 121 -0.51 5.14 -9.00
C HIS A 121 -0.97 5.20 -10.46
N ARG A 122 -0.13 5.74 -11.39
CA ARG A 122 -0.48 5.88 -12.81
C ARG A 122 -1.00 4.58 -13.46
N THR A 123 -0.41 3.44 -13.12
CA THR A 123 -0.89 2.13 -13.64
C THR A 123 -2.35 1.87 -13.25
N GLY A 124 -2.69 2.15 -11.98
CA GLY A 124 -4.06 2.04 -11.49
C GLY A 124 -5.01 3.04 -12.17
N ASP A 125 -4.54 4.25 -12.47
CA ASP A 125 -5.34 5.26 -13.17
C ASP A 125 -5.67 4.82 -14.60
N VAL A 126 -4.69 4.23 -15.31
CA VAL A 126 -4.90 3.67 -16.65
C VAL A 126 -5.94 2.54 -16.61
N VAL A 127 -5.78 1.57 -15.71
CA VAL A 127 -6.72 0.44 -15.58
C VAL A 127 -8.14 0.95 -15.27
N ALA A 128 -8.25 1.82 -14.27
CA ALA A 128 -9.53 2.37 -13.85
C ALA A 128 -10.21 3.21 -14.96
N GLY A 129 -9.43 4.06 -15.65
CA GLY A 129 -9.94 4.86 -16.76
C GLY A 129 -10.46 3.99 -17.91
N ARG A 130 -9.73 2.92 -18.27
CA ARG A 130 -10.14 2.00 -19.35
C ARG A 130 -11.34 1.13 -19.00
N LEU A 131 -11.59 0.88 -17.72
CA LEU A 131 -12.71 0.06 -17.22
C LEU A 131 -13.86 0.90 -16.64
N GLY A 132 -13.77 2.22 -16.70
CA GLY A 132 -14.80 3.13 -16.20
C GLY A 132 -14.98 3.11 -14.67
N MET A 133 -13.96 2.74 -13.92
CA MET A 133 -13.99 2.63 -12.45
C MET A 133 -13.76 3.99 -11.80
N ARG A 134 -14.66 4.42 -10.92
CA ARG A 134 -14.56 5.71 -10.19
C ARG A 134 -14.63 5.55 -8.68
N GLY A 135 -14.83 4.33 -8.19
CA GLY A 135 -14.85 4.02 -6.77
C GLY A 135 -13.47 4.13 -6.09
N PRO A 136 -13.33 3.59 -4.89
CA PRO A 136 -12.08 3.58 -4.14
C PRO A 136 -10.92 3.07 -5.00
N ARG A 137 -9.81 3.83 -5.00
CA ARG A 137 -8.61 3.47 -5.76
C ARG A 137 -7.39 3.54 -4.86
N ILE A 138 -6.82 2.36 -4.56
CA ILE A 138 -5.71 2.23 -3.63
C ILE A 138 -4.53 1.54 -4.33
N LEU A 139 -3.34 2.14 -4.20
CA LEU A 139 -2.10 1.48 -4.57
C LEU A 139 -1.33 1.08 -3.32
N VAL A 140 -1.05 -0.21 -3.23
CA VAL A 140 -0.29 -0.84 -2.16
C VAL A 140 1.12 -1.15 -2.65
N SER A 141 2.13 -0.75 -1.88
CA SER A 141 3.53 -1.05 -2.22
C SER A 141 4.27 -1.67 -1.04
N THR A 142 3.93 -2.92 -0.74
CA THR A 142 4.59 -3.75 0.28
C THR A 142 5.57 -4.75 -0.35
N ALA A 143 6.33 -4.30 -1.35
CA ALA A 143 7.26 -5.13 -2.12
C ALA A 143 6.60 -6.44 -2.58
N CYS A 144 7.22 -7.60 -2.32
CA CYS A 144 6.75 -8.92 -2.78
C CYS A 144 5.37 -9.33 -2.22
N ALA A 145 4.89 -8.69 -1.17
CA ALA A 145 3.59 -8.96 -0.55
C ALA A 145 2.46 -8.04 -1.08
N ALA A 146 2.75 -7.12 -2.01
CA ALA A 146 1.80 -6.09 -2.42
C ALA A 146 0.51 -6.65 -3.03
N GLY A 147 0.58 -7.65 -3.91
CA GLY A 147 -0.59 -8.26 -4.54
C GLY A 147 -1.50 -8.99 -3.55
N GLY A 148 -0.92 -9.74 -2.60
CA GLY A 148 -1.70 -10.39 -1.55
C GLY A 148 -2.35 -9.37 -0.60
N ASN A 149 -1.62 -8.31 -0.25
CA ASN A 149 -2.15 -7.22 0.57
C ASN A 149 -3.31 -6.49 -0.14
N ALA A 150 -3.18 -6.27 -1.46
CA ALA A 150 -4.25 -5.67 -2.27
C ALA A 150 -5.55 -6.48 -2.20
N VAL A 151 -5.48 -7.82 -2.27
CA VAL A 151 -6.66 -8.69 -2.13
C VAL A 151 -7.30 -8.57 -0.74
N GLY A 152 -6.48 -8.52 0.32
CA GLY A 152 -6.97 -8.34 1.68
C GLY A 152 -7.68 -7.00 1.90
N LEU A 153 -7.07 -5.89 1.48
CA LEU A 153 -7.68 -4.56 1.60
C LEU A 153 -8.95 -4.41 0.74
N ALA A 154 -9.01 -5.07 -0.43
CA ALA A 154 -10.22 -5.09 -1.25
C ALA A 154 -11.40 -5.74 -0.53
N LYS A 155 -11.17 -6.83 0.24
CA LYS A 155 -12.18 -7.42 1.12
C LYS A 155 -12.71 -6.38 2.10
N ASP A 156 -11.83 -5.63 2.77
CA ASP A 156 -12.25 -4.62 3.74
C ASP A 156 -13.12 -3.54 3.08
N LYS A 157 -12.75 -3.01 1.90
CA LYS A 157 -13.54 -2.00 1.16
C LYS A 157 -14.97 -2.46 0.81
N ILE A 158 -15.16 -3.75 0.59
CA ILE A 158 -16.49 -4.35 0.40
C ILE A 158 -17.24 -4.46 1.73
N LEU A 159 -16.57 -4.89 2.79
CA LEU A 159 -17.19 -5.08 4.09
C LEU A 159 -17.58 -3.76 4.75
N THR A 160 -16.79 -2.70 4.59
CA THR A 160 -17.12 -1.35 5.06
C THR A 160 -18.23 -0.69 4.23
N GLY A 161 -18.54 -1.25 3.08
CA GLY A 161 -19.57 -0.74 2.19
C GLY A 161 -19.11 0.46 1.35
N GLU A 162 -17.83 0.69 1.22
CA GLU A 162 -17.28 1.73 0.35
C GLU A 162 -17.36 1.35 -1.13
N ALA A 163 -17.31 0.05 -1.43
CA ALA A 163 -17.46 -0.48 -2.77
C ALA A 163 -18.43 -1.67 -2.79
N ASP A 164 -19.07 -1.87 -3.93
CA ASP A 164 -19.91 -3.06 -4.19
C ASP A 164 -19.14 -4.13 -4.97
N VAL A 165 -18.17 -3.69 -5.76
CA VAL A 165 -17.27 -4.55 -6.52
C VAL A 165 -15.86 -3.96 -6.43
N VAL A 166 -14.85 -4.80 -6.23
CA VAL A 166 -13.45 -4.37 -6.25
C VAL A 166 -12.64 -5.29 -7.13
N LEU A 167 -11.91 -4.69 -8.05
CA LEU A 167 -10.86 -5.38 -8.80
C LEU A 167 -9.57 -5.31 -7.98
N ALA A 168 -9.06 -6.44 -7.52
CA ALA A 168 -7.87 -6.52 -6.67
C ALA A 168 -6.78 -7.35 -7.33
N GLY A 169 -5.55 -6.90 -7.28
CA GLY A 169 -4.46 -7.68 -7.88
C GLY A 169 -3.10 -7.02 -7.78
N GLY A 170 -2.20 -7.44 -8.65
CA GLY A 170 -0.84 -6.92 -8.67
C GLY A 170 -0.19 -7.01 -10.04
N VAL A 171 0.81 -6.14 -10.27
CA VAL A 171 1.59 -6.10 -11.50
C VAL A 171 3.01 -5.62 -11.24
N ASP A 172 3.99 -6.25 -11.86
CA ASP A 172 5.33 -5.69 -12.05
C ASP A 172 5.96 -6.21 -13.36
N PRO A 173 6.71 -5.36 -14.07
CA PRO A 173 7.50 -5.76 -15.23
C PRO A 173 8.90 -6.22 -14.80
N LEU A 174 9.61 -6.91 -15.68
CA LEU A 174 11.03 -7.21 -15.51
C LEU A 174 11.86 -5.97 -15.89
N LEU A 175 12.46 -5.31 -14.89
CA LEU A 175 13.30 -4.13 -15.10
C LEU A 175 14.78 -4.44 -14.91
N PHE A 176 15.64 -3.90 -15.79
CA PHE A 176 17.09 -4.06 -15.74
C PHE A 176 17.69 -3.58 -14.40
N GLY A 177 17.28 -2.41 -13.90
CA GLY A 177 17.75 -1.87 -12.62
C GLY A 177 17.45 -2.81 -11.46
N THR A 178 16.20 -3.30 -11.38
CA THR A 178 15.81 -4.28 -10.35
C THR A 178 16.62 -5.56 -10.46
N TYR A 179 16.85 -6.04 -11.68
CA TYR A 179 17.69 -7.22 -11.90
C TYR A 179 19.13 -7.01 -11.43
N ALA A 180 19.72 -5.85 -11.73
CA ALA A 180 21.05 -5.45 -11.24
C ALA A 180 21.11 -5.44 -9.70
N GLY A 181 20.07 -4.90 -9.04
CA GLY A 181 19.97 -4.89 -7.60
C GLY A 181 19.98 -6.29 -6.98
N PHE A 182 19.19 -7.22 -7.50
CA PHE A 182 19.17 -8.60 -7.03
C PHE A 182 20.46 -9.37 -7.38
N ALA A 183 21.09 -9.07 -8.53
CA ALA A 183 22.40 -9.60 -8.86
C ALA A 183 23.48 -9.11 -7.86
N GLY A 184 23.45 -7.81 -7.51
CA GLY A 184 24.34 -7.23 -6.50
C GLY A 184 24.16 -7.82 -5.11
N LEU A 185 22.92 -8.18 -4.73
CA LEU A 185 22.61 -8.94 -3.51
C LEU A 185 23.07 -10.41 -3.56
N GLN A 186 23.53 -10.90 -4.72
CA GLN A 186 23.86 -12.31 -4.96
C GLN A 186 22.66 -13.24 -4.65
N ALA A 187 21.44 -12.79 -4.92
CA ALA A 187 20.21 -13.50 -4.63
C ALA A 187 19.67 -14.29 -5.83
N LEU A 188 20.26 -14.13 -7.02
CA LEU A 188 19.80 -14.77 -8.26
C LEU A 188 20.40 -16.16 -8.46
N SER A 189 19.56 -17.13 -8.85
CA SER A 189 20.01 -18.45 -9.30
C SER A 189 20.57 -18.39 -10.72
N THR A 190 21.60 -19.18 -11.01
CA THR A 190 22.22 -19.29 -12.33
C THR A 190 21.50 -20.26 -13.29
N GLY A 191 20.42 -20.87 -12.84
CA GLY A 191 19.48 -21.71 -13.59
C GLY A 191 18.08 -21.52 -13.09
N PRO A 192 17.08 -22.31 -13.53
CA PRO A 192 15.76 -22.29 -12.95
C PRO A 192 15.80 -22.58 -11.44
N CYS A 193 15.17 -21.73 -10.64
CA CYS A 193 15.17 -21.87 -9.17
C CYS A 193 14.42 -23.11 -8.73
N ALA A 194 14.84 -23.69 -7.61
CA ALA A 194 14.24 -24.88 -7.01
C ALA A 194 13.94 -24.60 -5.51
N PRO A 195 12.82 -23.92 -5.23
CA PRO A 195 12.41 -23.61 -3.86
C PRO A 195 12.34 -24.87 -3.00
N TYR A 196 12.75 -24.75 -1.74
CA TYR A 196 12.75 -25.82 -0.72
C TYR A 196 13.66 -27.03 -1.03
N SER A 197 14.27 -27.09 -2.22
CA SER A 197 15.19 -28.13 -2.64
C SER A 197 16.64 -27.61 -2.65
N ARG A 198 17.15 -27.10 -3.79
CA ARG A 198 18.50 -26.53 -3.81
C ARG A 198 18.62 -25.24 -3.03
N SER A 199 17.58 -24.39 -3.08
CA SER A 199 17.54 -23.09 -2.40
C SER A 199 18.81 -22.26 -2.65
N ASP A 200 19.26 -22.20 -3.91
CA ASP A 200 20.50 -21.57 -4.36
C ASP A 200 20.33 -20.16 -4.92
N GLY A 201 19.12 -19.63 -4.88
CA GLY A 201 18.73 -18.31 -5.35
C GLY A 201 17.36 -18.31 -6.01
N LEU A 202 16.86 -17.11 -6.29
CA LEU A 202 15.60 -16.89 -7.00
C LEU A 202 15.85 -16.55 -8.48
N ASN A 203 14.80 -16.65 -9.29
CA ASN A 203 14.75 -15.97 -10.58
C ASN A 203 13.69 -14.86 -10.49
N LEU A 204 13.94 -13.72 -11.10
CA LEU A 204 12.91 -12.70 -11.27
C LEU A 204 11.91 -13.14 -12.35
N GLY A 205 10.71 -12.60 -12.28
CA GLY A 205 9.67 -12.77 -13.30
C GLY A 205 8.89 -11.48 -13.45
N GLU A 206 8.09 -11.42 -14.49
CA GLU A 206 7.12 -10.36 -14.72
C GLU A 206 5.72 -10.93 -14.91
N GLY A 207 4.70 -10.11 -14.69
CA GLY A 207 3.33 -10.50 -14.91
C GLY A 207 2.33 -9.61 -14.20
N ALA A 208 1.08 -9.92 -14.41
CA ALA A 208 -0.04 -9.32 -13.69
C ALA A 208 -1.09 -10.38 -13.39
N ALA A 209 -1.77 -10.21 -12.26
CA ALA A 209 -2.97 -10.98 -11.96
C ALA A 209 -3.99 -10.11 -11.22
N PHE A 210 -5.26 -10.33 -11.52
CA PHE A 210 -6.39 -9.68 -10.88
C PHE A 210 -7.49 -10.68 -10.52
N LEU A 211 -8.17 -10.38 -9.43
CA LEU A 211 -9.34 -11.08 -8.93
C LEU A 211 -10.47 -10.05 -8.81
N LEU A 212 -11.66 -10.37 -9.31
CA LEU A 212 -12.84 -9.55 -9.10
C LEU A 212 -13.57 -10.03 -7.85
N LEU A 213 -13.70 -9.14 -6.88
CA LEU A 213 -14.32 -9.41 -5.58
C LEU A 213 -15.66 -8.71 -5.48
N GLU A 214 -16.66 -9.39 -4.90
CA GLU A 214 -17.97 -8.84 -4.59
C GLU A 214 -18.65 -9.63 -3.46
N PRO A 215 -19.71 -9.10 -2.83
CA PRO A 215 -20.49 -9.85 -1.85
C PRO A 215 -21.16 -11.07 -2.48
N LEU A 216 -21.25 -12.18 -1.74
CA LEU A 216 -21.87 -13.41 -2.24
C LEU A 216 -23.32 -13.23 -2.67
N ASP A 217 -24.12 -12.55 -1.88
CA ASP A 217 -25.53 -12.27 -2.17
C ASP A 217 -25.71 -11.49 -3.48
N ARG A 218 -24.85 -10.51 -3.71
CA ARG A 218 -24.80 -9.73 -4.95
C ARG A 218 -24.40 -10.59 -6.14
N ALA A 219 -23.34 -11.38 -6.01
CA ALA A 219 -22.86 -12.29 -7.05
C ALA A 219 -23.99 -13.25 -7.50
N LEU A 220 -24.67 -13.87 -6.53
CA LEU A 220 -25.78 -14.77 -6.81
C LEU A 220 -26.98 -14.05 -7.45
N ALA A 221 -27.31 -12.84 -6.99
CA ALA A 221 -28.44 -12.06 -7.51
C ALA A 221 -28.26 -11.69 -9.00
N ARG A 222 -27.02 -11.43 -9.45
CA ARG A 222 -26.74 -11.17 -10.88
C ARG A 222 -26.41 -12.43 -11.69
N GLY A 223 -26.49 -13.62 -11.07
CA GLY A 223 -26.24 -14.90 -11.73
C GLY A 223 -24.78 -15.24 -11.96
N ALA A 224 -23.85 -14.60 -11.27
CA ALA A 224 -22.44 -14.93 -11.32
C ALA A 224 -22.15 -16.24 -10.57
N THR A 225 -21.08 -16.93 -10.98
CA THR A 225 -20.60 -18.13 -10.31
C THR A 225 -19.47 -17.76 -9.36
N PRO A 226 -19.65 -17.88 -8.03
CA PRO A 226 -18.55 -17.69 -7.10
C PRO A 226 -17.48 -18.78 -7.29
N LEU A 227 -16.23 -18.36 -7.46
CA LEU A 227 -15.08 -19.22 -7.71
C LEU A 227 -14.40 -19.67 -6.42
N ALA A 228 -14.25 -18.75 -5.48
CA ALA A 228 -13.73 -18.94 -4.14
C ALA A 228 -14.22 -17.79 -3.24
N GLU A 229 -14.00 -17.92 -1.94
CA GLU A 229 -14.21 -16.85 -0.97
C GLU A 229 -12.88 -16.37 -0.40
N VAL A 230 -12.70 -15.06 -0.26
CA VAL A 230 -11.65 -14.46 0.54
C VAL A 230 -12.12 -14.47 1.99
N ALA A 231 -11.91 -15.59 2.68
CA ALA A 231 -12.42 -15.81 4.03
C ALA A 231 -11.75 -14.87 5.04
N GLY A 232 -10.43 -14.71 4.94
CA GLY A 232 -9.68 -13.84 5.82
C GLY A 232 -8.32 -13.46 5.26
N TYR A 233 -7.70 -12.47 5.88
CA TYR A 233 -6.32 -12.11 5.63
C TYR A 233 -5.61 -11.63 6.89
N GLY A 234 -4.29 -11.75 6.91
CA GLY A 234 -3.48 -11.33 8.03
C GLY A 234 -2.22 -10.61 7.59
N LEU A 235 -1.94 -9.49 8.24
CA LEU A 235 -0.75 -8.67 8.04
C LEU A 235 0.14 -8.73 9.28
N SER A 236 1.45 -8.64 9.10
CA SER A 236 2.41 -8.47 10.20
C SER A 236 3.72 -7.85 9.71
N ALA A 237 4.54 -7.39 10.66
CA ALA A 237 5.91 -6.97 10.38
C ALA A 237 6.93 -7.86 11.11
N ASP A 238 8.07 -8.12 10.45
CA ASP A 238 9.21 -8.79 11.09
C ASP A 238 9.91 -7.90 12.11
N ALA A 239 9.98 -6.60 11.83
CA ALA A 239 10.75 -5.62 12.61
C ALA A 239 12.21 -6.07 12.83
N TYR A 240 12.84 -6.63 11.79
CA TYR A 240 14.14 -7.32 11.89
C TYR A 240 15.21 -6.71 10.98
N HIS A 241 15.06 -6.75 9.67
CA HIS A 241 16.07 -6.32 8.70
C HIS A 241 15.43 -5.82 7.41
N ALA A 242 16.15 -4.96 6.64
CA ALA A 242 15.63 -4.37 5.41
C ALA A 242 15.34 -5.40 4.30
N THR A 243 16.19 -6.43 4.16
CA THR A 243 16.09 -7.41 3.05
C THR A 243 16.01 -8.86 3.51
N ALA A 244 16.50 -9.19 4.69
CA ALA A 244 16.47 -10.56 5.22
C ALA A 244 15.22 -10.78 6.09
N PRO A 245 14.53 -11.93 5.95
CA PRO A 245 13.41 -12.28 6.84
C PRO A 245 13.91 -12.54 8.28
N ASP A 246 13.03 -12.38 9.27
CA ASP A 246 13.31 -12.82 10.63
C ASP A 246 13.54 -14.35 10.64
N PRO A 247 14.78 -14.81 10.96
CA PRO A 247 15.09 -16.24 10.88
C PRO A 247 14.31 -17.11 11.86
N THR A 248 13.54 -16.52 12.78
CA THR A 248 12.64 -17.25 13.68
C THR A 248 11.31 -17.60 13.03
N GLY A 249 10.93 -16.92 11.93
CA GLY A 249 9.64 -17.07 11.25
C GLY A 249 8.46 -16.49 12.04
N ARG A 250 8.72 -15.68 13.07
CA ARG A 250 7.67 -15.13 13.95
C ARG A 250 6.68 -14.25 13.19
N GLY A 251 7.16 -13.38 12.30
CA GLY A 251 6.31 -12.49 11.51
C GLY A 251 5.38 -13.30 10.58
N GLY A 252 5.93 -14.18 9.74
CA GLY A 252 5.13 -15.02 8.86
C GLY A 252 4.10 -15.86 9.62
N ALA A 253 4.48 -16.49 10.74
CA ALA A 253 3.54 -17.25 11.58
C ALA A 253 2.43 -16.35 12.16
N SER A 254 2.73 -15.10 12.50
CA SER A 254 1.74 -14.12 12.96
C SER A 254 0.74 -13.78 11.85
N ALA A 255 1.22 -13.53 10.62
CA ALA A 255 0.35 -13.25 9.47
C ALA A 255 -0.62 -14.41 9.21
N VAL A 256 -0.14 -15.67 9.20
CA VAL A 256 -1.00 -16.85 9.01
C VAL A 256 -2.05 -16.96 10.11
N ARG A 257 -1.67 -16.83 11.38
CA ARG A 257 -2.62 -16.90 12.49
C ARG A 257 -3.68 -15.80 12.43
N ARG A 258 -3.29 -14.58 12.03
CA ARG A 258 -4.25 -13.47 11.83
C ARG A 258 -5.19 -13.74 10.67
N ALA A 259 -4.70 -14.30 9.56
CA ALA A 259 -5.55 -14.67 8.43
C ALA A 259 -6.59 -15.71 8.82
N LEU A 260 -6.20 -16.75 9.58
CA LEU A 260 -7.11 -17.76 10.07
C LEU A 260 -8.10 -17.21 11.11
N ALA A 261 -7.64 -16.33 12.00
CA ALA A 261 -8.52 -15.67 12.97
C ALA A 261 -9.55 -14.76 12.28
N ASP A 262 -9.13 -13.97 11.27
CA ASP A 262 -10.03 -13.13 10.46
C ASP A 262 -11.06 -13.97 9.67
N ALA A 263 -10.67 -15.21 9.31
CA ALA A 263 -11.56 -16.19 8.67
C ALA A 263 -12.46 -16.96 9.63
N GLY A 264 -12.29 -16.84 10.94
CA GLY A 264 -12.95 -17.69 11.93
C GLY A 264 -12.54 -19.16 11.82
N MET A 265 -11.30 -19.44 11.37
CA MET A 265 -10.80 -20.78 11.07
C MET A 265 -9.66 -21.17 12.02
N SER A 266 -9.47 -22.49 12.14
CA SER A 266 -8.33 -23.12 12.81
C SER A 266 -7.28 -23.61 11.81
N THR A 267 -6.13 -24.04 12.31
CA THR A 267 -5.12 -24.68 11.47
C THR A 267 -5.61 -26.01 10.88
N ASP A 268 -6.59 -26.67 11.51
CA ASP A 268 -7.13 -27.96 11.05
C ASP A 268 -7.96 -27.85 9.77
N ASP A 269 -8.49 -26.65 9.50
CA ASP A 269 -9.28 -26.37 8.30
C ASP A 269 -8.40 -26.21 7.04
N VAL A 270 -7.08 -26.02 7.20
CA VAL A 270 -6.16 -25.76 6.08
C VAL A 270 -5.82 -27.07 5.37
N SER A 271 -6.19 -27.14 4.09
CA SER A 271 -5.91 -28.28 3.21
C SER A 271 -4.60 -28.18 2.46
N TYR A 272 -4.19 -26.95 2.08
CA TYR A 272 -3.02 -26.68 1.25
C TYR A 272 -2.44 -25.30 1.55
N VAL A 273 -1.13 -25.15 1.40
CA VAL A 273 -0.42 -23.87 1.52
C VAL A 273 0.25 -23.52 0.20
N SER A 274 -0.11 -22.39 -0.39
CA SER A 274 0.66 -21.71 -1.43
C SER A 274 1.76 -20.93 -0.75
N GLY A 275 2.97 -21.47 -0.76
CA GLY A 275 4.12 -20.92 -0.06
C GLY A 275 4.76 -19.76 -0.80
N HIS A 276 5.44 -18.88 -0.04
CA HIS A 276 6.23 -17.82 -0.64
C HIS A 276 7.44 -18.37 -1.43
N GLY A 277 8.12 -19.37 -0.93
CA GLY A 277 9.13 -20.22 -1.59
C GLY A 277 9.91 -19.57 -2.70
N THR A 278 10.84 -18.68 -2.37
CA THR A 278 11.63 -17.94 -3.38
C THR A 278 12.79 -18.74 -3.97
N GLY A 279 13.19 -19.83 -3.33
CA GLY A 279 14.39 -20.56 -3.64
C GLY A 279 15.66 -19.95 -3.04
N THR A 280 15.54 -18.95 -2.16
CA THR A 280 16.70 -18.42 -1.41
C THR A 280 16.88 -19.13 -0.09
N PRO A 281 18.15 -19.39 0.35
CA PRO A 281 18.42 -20.12 1.59
C PRO A 281 17.73 -19.54 2.83
N ALA A 282 17.71 -18.20 2.92
CA ALA A 282 17.15 -17.51 4.09
C ALA A 282 15.63 -17.66 4.15
N ASN A 283 14.92 -17.45 3.02
CA ASN A 283 13.47 -17.55 2.97
C ASN A 283 13.00 -18.99 3.21
N ASP A 284 13.55 -19.95 2.47
CA ASP A 284 13.07 -21.33 2.50
C ASP A 284 13.27 -21.97 3.89
N ALA A 285 14.40 -21.67 4.54
CA ALA A 285 14.65 -22.09 5.92
C ALA A 285 13.72 -21.40 6.93
N MET A 286 13.40 -20.12 6.73
CA MET A 286 12.48 -19.37 7.59
C MET A 286 11.05 -19.89 7.41
N GLU A 287 10.60 -20.08 6.18
CA GLU A 287 9.23 -20.54 5.88
C GLU A 287 8.96 -21.96 6.42
N ALA A 288 9.94 -22.85 6.39
CA ALA A 288 9.84 -24.15 7.06
C ALA A 288 9.61 -24.01 8.57
N LYS A 289 10.19 -23.00 9.23
CA LYS A 289 9.90 -22.71 10.65
C LYS A 289 8.50 -22.12 10.84
N VAL A 290 8.02 -21.29 9.91
CA VAL A 290 6.63 -20.81 9.93
C VAL A 290 5.67 -21.98 9.89
N MET A 291 5.86 -22.93 8.96
CA MET A 291 5.03 -24.12 8.85
C MET A 291 4.97 -24.91 10.16
N ARG A 292 6.13 -25.17 10.78
CA ARG A 292 6.19 -25.86 12.08
C ARG A 292 5.55 -25.07 13.22
N ALA A 293 5.77 -23.75 13.26
CA ALA A 293 5.23 -22.88 14.29
C ALA A 293 3.71 -22.73 14.22
N VAL A 294 3.13 -22.81 13.02
CA VAL A 294 1.68 -22.68 12.80
C VAL A 294 0.98 -24.01 12.93
N PHE A 295 1.47 -25.05 12.25
CA PHE A 295 0.77 -26.34 12.11
C PHE A 295 1.23 -27.41 13.11
N GLY A 296 2.30 -27.17 13.88
CA GLY A 296 2.80 -28.11 14.89
C GLY A 296 3.08 -29.50 14.28
N ASP A 297 2.53 -30.54 14.91
CA ASP A 297 2.68 -31.95 14.48
C ASP A 297 1.99 -32.25 13.12
N ARG A 298 1.13 -31.35 12.63
CA ARG A 298 0.53 -31.46 11.29
C ARG A 298 1.45 -30.97 10.19
N ALA A 299 2.46 -30.14 10.49
CA ALA A 299 3.30 -29.49 9.47
C ALA A 299 3.82 -30.47 8.40
N PRO A 300 4.33 -31.69 8.72
CA PRO A 300 4.77 -32.64 7.71
C PRO A 300 3.67 -33.19 6.79
N ARG A 301 2.39 -32.94 7.13
CA ARG A 301 1.22 -33.47 6.40
C ARG A 301 0.40 -32.39 5.72
N VAL A 302 0.81 -31.12 5.82
CA VAL A 302 0.17 -30.00 5.13
C VAL A 302 0.90 -29.78 3.81
N PRO A 303 0.33 -30.17 2.67
CA PRO A 303 0.98 -29.96 1.38
C PRO A 303 1.25 -28.50 1.14
N THR A 304 2.47 -28.20 0.75
CA THR A 304 2.93 -26.84 0.47
C THR A 304 3.65 -26.82 -0.89
N SER A 305 3.44 -25.81 -1.71
CA SER A 305 4.26 -25.64 -2.91
C SER A 305 4.49 -24.20 -3.28
N SER A 306 5.51 -23.94 -4.10
CA SER A 306 5.80 -22.61 -4.66
C SER A 306 5.78 -22.63 -6.16
N ILE A 307 4.85 -21.86 -6.75
CA ILE A 307 4.77 -21.69 -8.18
C ILE A 307 5.84 -20.74 -8.74
N LYS A 308 6.66 -20.11 -7.88
CA LYS A 308 7.83 -19.33 -8.34
C LYS A 308 8.85 -20.19 -9.09
N SER A 309 8.85 -21.50 -8.85
CA SER A 309 9.60 -22.45 -9.67
C SER A 309 9.17 -22.47 -11.15
N PHE A 310 7.94 -22.02 -11.46
CA PHE A 310 7.41 -21.92 -12.83
C PHE A 310 7.56 -20.54 -13.44
N VAL A 311 7.22 -19.50 -12.68
CA VAL A 311 7.04 -18.14 -13.20
C VAL A 311 8.15 -17.17 -12.79
N GLY A 312 9.08 -17.62 -11.94
CA GLY A 312 9.99 -16.74 -11.23
C GLY A 312 9.27 -15.87 -10.18
N HIS A 313 9.98 -14.95 -9.59
CA HIS A 313 9.45 -14.03 -8.61
C HIS A 313 8.90 -12.78 -9.30
N THR A 314 7.59 -12.67 -9.45
CA THR A 314 6.91 -11.56 -10.13
C THR A 314 6.70 -10.34 -9.24
N LEU A 315 7.48 -10.20 -8.16
CA LEU A 315 7.54 -9.05 -7.25
C LEU A 315 6.15 -8.65 -6.71
N GLY A 316 5.67 -7.43 -6.99
CA GLY A 316 4.36 -6.96 -6.52
C GLY A 316 3.18 -7.73 -7.09
N ALA A 317 3.33 -8.40 -8.24
CA ALA A 317 2.31 -9.29 -8.77
C ALA A 317 2.26 -10.66 -8.07
N ALA A 318 3.33 -11.08 -7.37
CA ALA A 318 3.49 -12.45 -6.90
C ALA A 318 2.30 -12.95 -6.08
N GLY A 319 1.88 -12.19 -5.08
CA GLY A 319 0.75 -12.59 -4.24
C GLY A 319 -0.57 -12.72 -4.98
N ALA A 320 -0.81 -11.92 -6.02
CA ALA A 320 -2.01 -12.01 -6.84
C ALA A 320 -1.95 -13.22 -7.80
N VAL A 321 -0.80 -13.51 -8.42
CA VAL A 321 -0.59 -14.70 -9.27
C VAL A 321 -0.77 -15.97 -8.43
N GLU A 322 -0.24 -16.00 -7.21
CA GLU A 322 -0.38 -17.10 -6.26
C GLU A 322 -1.82 -17.25 -5.76
N ALA A 323 -2.54 -16.14 -5.58
CA ALA A 323 -3.96 -16.17 -5.24
C ALA A 323 -4.80 -16.78 -6.38
N VAL A 324 -4.52 -16.42 -7.64
CA VAL A 324 -5.17 -17.05 -8.82
C VAL A 324 -4.88 -18.56 -8.85
N ALA A 325 -3.62 -18.98 -8.65
CA ALA A 325 -3.27 -20.40 -8.58
C ALA A 325 -4.02 -21.12 -7.43
N SER A 326 -4.18 -20.44 -6.29
CA SER A 326 -4.88 -20.98 -5.12
C SER A 326 -6.38 -21.17 -5.38
N VAL A 327 -7.02 -20.19 -6.05
CA VAL A 327 -8.43 -20.32 -6.47
C VAL A 327 -8.61 -21.48 -7.43
N LEU A 328 -7.72 -21.62 -8.43
CA LEU A 328 -7.76 -22.74 -9.37
C LEU A 328 -7.51 -24.09 -8.67
N ALA A 329 -6.63 -24.13 -7.67
CA ALA A 329 -6.42 -25.33 -6.85
C ALA A 329 -7.69 -25.75 -6.07
N LEU A 330 -8.42 -24.79 -5.49
CA LEU A 330 -9.72 -25.02 -4.86
C LEU A 330 -10.73 -25.59 -5.86
N GLN A 331 -10.85 -24.99 -7.04
CA GLN A 331 -11.83 -25.41 -8.05
C GLN A 331 -11.58 -26.80 -8.63
N HIS A 332 -10.30 -27.17 -8.79
CA HIS A 332 -9.93 -28.42 -9.44
C HIS A 332 -9.58 -29.56 -8.47
N GLY A 333 -9.44 -29.29 -7.17
CA GLY A 333 -8.99 -30.27 -6.20
C GLY A 333 -7.59 -30.81 -6.53
N MET A 334 -6.68 -29.91 -6.92
CA MET A 334 -5.33 -30.24 -7.35
C MET A 334 -4.33 -29.27 -6.75
N ALA A 335 -3.34 -29.77 -6.02
CA ALA A 335 -2.21 -28.96 -5.55
C ALA A 335 -1.15 -28.83 -6.65
N PRO A 336 -0.78 -27.61 -7.08
CA PRO A 336 0.33 -27.39 -7.99
C PRO A 336 1.65 -27.91 -7.41
N PRO A 337 2.60 -28.40 -8.23
CA PRO A 337 3.87 -28.88 -7.70
C PRO A 337 4.88 -27.72 -7.52
N THR A 338 5.94 -27.99 -6.75
CA THR A 338 7.21 -27.25 -6.84
C THR A 338 8.09 -28.01 -7.81
N ILE A 339 8.40 -27.45 -8.99
CA ILE A 339 9.24 -28.11 -10.00
C ILE A 339 10.74 -27.87 -9.78
N GLY A 340 11.57 -28.71 -10.39
CA GLY A 340 13.02 -28.67 -10.21
C GLY A 340 13.50 -29.24 -8.88
N PHE A 341 12.63 -29.94 -8.17
CA PHE A 341 12.91 -30.53 -6.87
C PHE A 341 13.75 -31.81 -7.07
N ASP A 342 15.03 -31.79 -6.70
CA ASP A 342 15.96 -32.90 -6.88
C ASP A 342 16.57 -33.45 -5.58
N THR A 343 16.58 -32.64 -4.52
CA THR A 343 17.05 -33.04 -3.19
C THR A 343 16.21 -32.43 -2.10
N ASP A 344 16.06 -33.11 -0.98
CA ASP A 344 15.42 -32.58 0.20
C ASP A 344 16.36 -31.65 0.96
N SER A 345 16.20 -30.36 0.80
CA SER A 345 16.87 -29.38 1.65
C SER A 345 16.19 -29.18 3.01
N VAL A 346 14.85 -29.47 3.09
CA VAL A 346 14.05 -29.43 4.29
C VAL A 346 13.22 -30.72 4.35
N THR A 347 13.75 -31.74 4.95
CA THR A 347 13.41 -33.15 4.72
C THR A 347 12.12 -33.67 5.36
N ASP A 348 11.50 -32.91 6.26
CA ASP A 348 10.32 -33.39 7.03
C ASP A 348 9.00 -32.71 6.67
N LEU A 349 8.98 -31.85 5.63
CA LEU A 349 7.77 -31.18 5.14
C LEU A 349 7.39 -31.67 3.74
N ASP A 350 6.10 -31.60 3.43
CA ASP A 350 5.55 -32.01 2.13
C ASP A 350 5.49 -30.83 1.15
N PHE A 351 6.47 -30.70 0.27
CA PHE A 351 6.57 -29.61 -0.71
C PHE A 351 5.98 -29.91 -2.08
N VAL A 352 5.15 -30.94 -2.22
CA VAL A 352 4.52 -31.37 -3.48
C VAL A 352 5.56 -31.40 -4.64
N PRO A 353 6.57 -32.26 -4.58
CA PRO A 353 7.70 -32.23 -5.53
C PRO A 353 7.30 -32.64 -6.95
N ASN A 354 7.64 -31.84 -7.94
CA ASN A 354 7.63 -32.09 -9.38
C ASN A 354 6.30 -32.47 -10.04
N VAL A 355 5.36 -33.10 -9.33
CA VAL A 355 4.10 -33.62 -9.90
C VAL A 355 2.90 -33.07 -9.15
N ALA A 356 1.94 -32.50 -9.88
CA ALA A 356 0.69 -32.03 -9.32
C ALA A 356 -0.07 -33.17 -8.60
N ARG A 357 -0.67 -32.85 -7.46
CA ARG A 357 -1.32 -33.83 -6.60
C ARG A 357 -2.83 -33.62 -6.55
N ARG A 358 -3.61 -34.65 -6.93
CA ARG A 358 -5.07 -34.65 -6.71
C ARG A 358 -5.36 -34.91 -5.24
N MET A 359 -6.15 -34.02 -4.64
CA MET A 359 -6.57 -34.13 -3.24
C MET A 359 -7.77 -33.22 -2.97
N PRO A 360 -8.59 -33.47 -1.96
CA PRO A 360 -9.60 -32.50 -1.52
C PRO A 360 -8.91 -31.22 -1.05
N ILE A 361 -9.30 -30.07 -1.61
CA ILE A 361 -8.82 -28.76 -1.19
C ILE A 361 -10.04 -27.88 -0.91
N GLU A 362 -10.26 -27.59 0.37
CA GLU A 362 -11.39 -26.76 0.83
C GLU A 362 -10.92 -25.39 1.30
N THR A 363 -9.69 -25.31 1.83
CA THR A 363 -9.09 -24.07 2.30
C THR A 363 -7.61 -24.02 1.91
N VAL A 364 -7.20 -22.90 1.34
CA VAL A 364 -5.81 -22.60 0.98
C VAL A 364 -5.34 -21.39 1.80
N VAL A 365 -4.15 -21.49 2.38
CA VAL A 365 -3.42 -20.33 2.90
C VAL A 365 -2.35 -19.94 1.89
N SER A 366 -2.40 -18.71 1.36
CA SER A 366 -1.42 -18.15 0.44
C SER A 366 -0.54 -17.14 1.15
N ASN A 367 0.78 -17.39 1.18
CA ASN A 367 1.76 -16.64 1.96
C ASN A 367 2.66 -15.77 1.10
N ASN A 368 2.89 -14.52 1.54
CA ASN A 368 3.86 -13.62 0.94
C ASN A 368 4.73 -12.97 2.02
N TYR A 369 6.04 -13.07 1.88
CA TYR A 369 7.04 -12.46 2.77
C TYR A 369 7.91 -11.52 1.97
N ALA A 370 8.08 -10.28 2.42
CA ALA A 370 8.64 -9.23 1.58
C ALA A 370 9.86 -8.53 2.22
N PHE A 371 10.70 -7.95 1.38
CA PHE A 371 11.66 -6.95 1.81
C PHE A 371 10.96 -5.87 2.63
N GLY A 372 11.66 -5.24 3.58
CA GLY A 372 11.05 -4.35 4.57
C GLY A 372 10.36 -5.11 5.71
N GLY A 373 10.29 -6.45 5.64
CA GLY A 373 9.69 -7.31 6.66
C GLY A 373 8.17 -7.31 6.69
N ASN A 374 7.49 -6.94 5.60
CA ASN A 374 6.04 -7.07 5.48
C ASN A 374 5.65 -8.51 5.17
N ASN A 375 4.72 -9.07 5.93
CA ASN A 375 4.19 -10.40 5.74
C ASN A 375 2.68 -10.35 5.52
N VAL A 376 2.18 -11.11 4.56
CA VAL A 376 0.77 -11.28 4.24
C VAL A 376 0.43 -12.75 4.14
N ALA A 377 -0.71 -13.13 4.68
CA ALA A 377 -1.34 -14.42 4.45
C ALA A 377 -2.80 -14.21 4.04
N LEU A 378 -3.25 -14.89 2.99
CA LEU A 378 -4.65 -14.94 2.58
C LEU A 378 -5.22 -16.30 2.94
N ALA A 379 -6.41 -16.37 3.54
CA ALA A 379 -7.19 -17.57 3.72
C ALA A 379 -8.30 -17.59 2.65
N LEU A 380 -8.15 -18.46 1.66
CA LEU A 380 -9.10 -18.66 0.56
C LEU A 380 -9.83 -19.98 0.75
N THR A 381 -11.15 -20.02 0.52
CA THR A 381 -11.94 -21.23 0.73
C THR A 381 -13.02 -21.41 -0.33
N VAL A 382 -13.61 -22.60 -0.39
CA VAL A 382 -14.79 -22.85 -1.23
C VAL A 382 -15.94 -21.95 -0.79
N PRO A 383 -16.75 -21.39 -1.73
CA PRO A 383 -17.83 -20.49 -1.38
C PRO A 383 -18.97 -21.19 -0.63
N GLY A 384 -19.66 -20.48 0.27
CA GLY A 384 -20.92 -20.91 0.85
C GLY A 384 -20.81 -21.83 2.08
N GLY A 385 -19.68 -21.87 2.77
CA GLY A 385 -19.55 -22.50 4.08
C GLY A 385 -20.42 -21.81 5.14
N GLU A 386 -21.05 -22.60 6.05
CA GLU A 386 -21.72 -22.05 7.24
C GLU A 386 -20.64 -21.51 8.20
N ARG A 387 -20.45 -20.17 8.19
CA ARG A 387 -19.57 -19.45 9.11
C ARG A 387 -20.34 -18.32 9.77
N GLU A 388 -20.07 -18.12 11.05
CA GLU A 388 -20.52 -16.92 11.74
C GLU A 388 -19.58 -15.79 11.36
N TYR A 389 -20.14 -14.72 10.81
CA TYR A 389 -19.41 -13.50 10.52
C TYR A 389 -19.73 -12.50 11.63
N GLU A 390 -18.71 -12.05 12.35
CA GLU A 390 -18.89 -11.02 13.36
C GLU A 390 -19.27 -9.70 12.70
N GLU A 391 -20.23 -8.98 13.28
CA GLU A 391 -20.51 -7.61 12.89
C GLU A 391 -19.33 -6.72 13.28
N PHE A 392 -18.91 -5.82 12.37
CA PHE A 392 -17.92 -4.81 12.74
C PHE A 392 -18.51 -3.90 13.82
N PRO A 393 -17.92 -3.86 15.04
CA PRO A 393 -18.39 -2.97 16.09
C PRO A 393 -18.24 -1.51 15.67
N ASP A 394 -19.18 -0.67 16.11
CA ASP A 394 -18.99 0.77 16.00
C ASP A 394 -17.95 1.21 17.04
N ARG A 395 -16.69 1.24 16.64
CA ARG A 395 -15.54 1.66 17.45
C ARG A 395 -15.10 3.07 17.04
N PRO A 396 -15.47 4.11 17.80
CA PRO A 396 -14.98 5.46 17.51
C PRO A 396 -13.45 5.50 17.54
N VAL A 397 -12.86 6.21 16.58
CA VAL A 397 -11.40 6.33 16.41
C VAL A 397 -10.99 7.76 16.70
N VAL A 398 -9.88 7.92 17.44
CA VAL A 398 -9.35 9.23 17.85
C VAL A 398 -7.89 9.38 17.43
N ILE A 399 -7.48 10.62 17.17
CA ILE A 399 -6.08 11.02 17.04
C ILE A 399 -5.55 11.34 18.41
N SER A 400 -4.58 10.59 18.90
CA SER A 400 -4.03 10.75 20.26
C SER A 400 -2.58 11.22 20.29
N GLY A 401 -1.87 11.20 19.16
CA GLY A 401 -0.49 11.67 19.09
C GLY A 401 -0.11 12.20 17.71
N LEU A 402 0.68 13.26 17.69
CA LEU A 402 1.15 13.93 16.49
C LEU A 402 2.66 14.15 16.53
N GLY A 403 3.36 13.79 15.46
CA GLY A 403 4.80 13.94 15.33
C GLY A 403 5.20 14.56 13.99
N PRO A 404 5.00 15.86 13.77
CA PRO A 404 5.47 16.53 12.57
C PRO A 404 6.98 16.77 12.61
N VAL A 405 7.63 16.57 11.45
CA VAL A 405 9.06 16.87 11.19
C VAL A 405 9.13 17.56 9.83
N SER A 406 9.51 18.82 9.80
CA SER A 406 9.59 19.62 8.57
C SER A 406 10.61 20.73 8.70
N GLY A 407 10.76 21.56 7.67
CA GLY A 407 11.58 22.78 7.73
C GLY A 407 11.10 23.80 8.77
N LEU A 408 9.87 23.69 9.27
CA LEU A 408 9.32 24.53 10.35
C LEU A 408 9.78 24.11 11.74
N GLY A 409 10.23 22.87 11.90
CA GLY A 409 10.67 22.32 13.18
C GLY A 409 10.36 20.83 13.36
N THR A 410 10.60 20.32 14.56
CA THR A 410 10.43 18.92 14.93
C THR A 410 9.53 18.79 16.16
N GLY A 411 8.38 18.16 15.97
CA GLY A 411 7.36 17.96 17.00
C GLY A 411 6.26 19.01 16.97
N ILE A 412 5.18 18.68 17.67
CA ILE A 412 3.92 19.45 17.59
C ILE A 412 4.03 20.84 18.21
N ALA A 413 4.88 21.01 19.23
CA ALA A 413 5.09 22.30 19.87
C ALA A 413 5.82 23.30 18.95
N GLU A 414 6.90 22.87 18.27
CA GLU A 414 7.62 23.71 17.31
C GLU A 414 6.73 24.04 16.08
N LEU A 415 5.88 23.11 15.64
CA LEU A 415 4.91 23.38 14.58
C LEU A 415 3.87 24.43 15.00
N ALA A 416 3.26 24.29 16.18
CA ALA A 416 2.28 25.22 16.69
C ALA A 416 2.84 26.63 16.82
N GLU A 417 4.06 26.77 17.36
CA GLU A 417 4.78 28.05 17.43
C GLU A 417 5.06 28.63 16.04
N ALA A 418 5.53 27.81 15.09
CA ALA A 418 5.79 28.22 13.72
C ALA A 418 4.53 28.75 13.01
N ILE A 419 3.40 28.09 13.22
CA ILE A 419 2.11 28.53 12.70
C ILE A 419 1.69 29.87 13.35
N ALA A 420 1.77 29.97 14.69
CA ALA A 420 1.40 31.18 15.41
C ALA A 420 2.25 32.41 15.02
N GLU A 421 3.51 32.20 14.70
CA GLU A 421 4.43 33.23 14.23
C GLU A 421 4.34 33.52 12.73
N GLY A 422 3.62 32.69 11.97
CA GLY A 422 3.53 32.79 10.51
C GLY A 422 4.86 32.48 9.82
N ARG A 423 5.70 31.62 10.42
CA ARG A 423 6.99 31.20 9.83
C ARG A 423 6.79 30.44 8.53
N GLN A 424 7.70 30.62 7.58
CA GLN A 424 7.74 29.90 6.32
C GLN A 424 9.05 29.14 6.17
N ALA A 425 8.98 27.93 5.63
CA ALA A 425 10.12 27.05 5.41
C ALA A 425 10.05 26.34 4.04
N VAL A 426 9.43 27.02 3.05
CA VAL A 426 9.29 26.49 1.69
C VAL A 426 10.65 26.11 1.13
N GLY A 427 10.76 24.89 0.58
CA GLY A 427 12.00 24.36 0.01
C GLY A 427 13.08 23.99 1.02
N ARG A 428 12.78 24.02 2.32
CA ARG A 428 13.73 23.62 3.36
C ARG A 428 13.46 22.18 3.80
N SER A 429 14.53 21.37 3.83
CA SER A 429 14.48 20.08 4.49
C SER A 429 14.63 20.23 6.01
N PRO A 430 14.01 19.35 6.82
CA PRO A 430 14.19 19.37 8.26
C PRO A 430 15.65 19.05 8.65
N SER A 431 16.18 19.78 9.62
CA SER A 431 17.50 19.49 10.18
C SER A 431 17.37 18.53 11.37
N LEU A 432 17.97 17.36 11.23
CA LEU A 432 18.09 16.35 12.29
C LEU A 432 19.54 16.24 12.80
N GLU A 433 20.38 17.24 12.52
CA GLU A 433 21.77 17.27 12.96
C GLU A 433 21.89 17.28 14.49
N GLY A 434 22.78 16.43 15.02
CA GLY A 434 22.98 16.29 16.47
C GLY A 434 21.82 15.64 17.22
N ARG A 435 20.71 15.32 16.53
CA ARG A 435 19.56 14.59 17.09
C ARG A 435 19.58 13.14 16.62
N THR A 436 19.24 12.21 17.50
CA THR A 436 19.10 10.79 17.17
C THR A 436 17.88 10.21 17.85
N PHE A 437 17.01 9.58 17.03
CA PHE A 437 15.76 8.95 17.44
C PHE A 437 15.83 7.42 17.41
N ALA A 438 17.02 6.88 17.13
CA ALA A 438 17.30 5.45 17.07
C ALA A 438 18.71 5.18 17.64
N PRO A 439 19.07 3.92 17.94
CA PRO A 439 20.45 3.56 18.26
C PRO A 439 21.42 4.06 17.18
N ARG A 440 22.53 4.67 17.59
CA ARG A 440 23.52 5.28 16.67
C ARG A 440 24.02 4.31 15.59
N SER A 441 24.09 3.01 15.90
CA SER A 441 24.49 1.96 14.95
C SER A 441 23.51 1.82 13.78
N LEU A 442 22.22 2.03 14.01
CA LEU A 442 21.18 2.03 12.97
C LEU A 442 21.09 3.40 12.30
N TRP A 443 20.99 4.48 13.09
CA TRP A 443 20.76 5.84 12.63
C TRP A 443 21.73 6.32 11.54
N ARG A 444 23.01 6.03 11.69
CA ARG A 444 24.05 6.47 10.73
C ARG A 444 23.97 5.81 9.36
N HIS A 445 23.29 4.67 9.24
CA HIS A 445 23.14 3.91 7.99
C HIS A 445 21.80 4.14 7.30
N MET A 446 20.90 4.93 7.92
CA MET A 446 19.60 5.26 7.36
C MET A 446 19.71 6.44 6.39
N ASN A 447 18.93 6.39 5.31
CA ASN A 447 18.73 7.52 4.41
C ASN A 447 17.94 8.64 5.11
N HIS A 448 17.86 9.79 4.46
CA HIS A 448 17.20 10.96 5.04
C HIS A 448 15.70 10.72 5.30
N LEU A 449 14.98 10.10 4.35
CA LEU A 449 13.56 9.78 4.48
C LEU A 449 13.29 8.92 5.72
N SER A 450 14.06 7.83 5.90
CA SER A 450 13.90 6.94 7.05
C SER A 450 14.19 7.65 8.39
N ARG A 451 15.16 8.56 8.41
CA ARG A 451 15.46 9.36 9.61
C ARG A 451 14.28 10.30 9.95
N MET A 452 13.72 10.97 8.96
CA MET A 452 12.54 11.82 9.17
C MET A 452 11.34 11.02 9.68
N ALA A 453 11.03 9.89 9.04
CA ALA A 453 9.91 9.03 9.41
C ALA A 453 10.05 8.46 10.84
N ILE A 454 11.25 8.02 11.23
CA ILE A 454 11.53 7.52 12.57
C ILE A 454 11.43 8.64 13.61
N ALA A 455 11.97 9.83 13.31
CA ALA A 455 11.85 10.99 14.18
C ALA A 455 10.37 11.36 14.42
N ALA A 456 9.59 11.46 13.32
CA ALA A 456 8.16 11.72 13.38
C ALA A 456 7.42 10.67 14.23
N SER A 457 7.72 9.38 14.01
CA SER A 457 7.13 8.27 14.74
C SER A 457 7.40 8.32 16.24
N ARG A 458 8.64 8.62 16.63
CA ARG A 458 9.02 8.77 18.05
C ARG A 458 8.29 9.95 18.69
N LEU A 459 8.24 11.08 17.98
CA LEU A 459 7.56 12.28 18.49
C LEU A 459 6.06 12.06 18.67
N ALA A 460 5.39 11.39 17.72
CA ALA A 460 3.97 11.05 17.87
C ALA A 460 3.73 10.09 19.04
N TRP A 461 4.64 9.12 19.24
CA TRP A 461 4.57 8.18 20.34
C TRP A 461 4.74 8.85 21.70
N GLU A 462 5.70 9.77 21.80
CA GLU A 462 5.96 10.57 23.01
C GLU A 462 4.80 11.54 23.29
N ASP A 463 4.27 12.20 22.27
CA ASP A 463 3.13 13.12 22.36
C ASP A 463 1.85 12.42 22.87
N ALA A 464 1.59 11.21 22.36
CA ALA A 464 0.48 10.37 22.85
C ALA A 464 0.65 9.91 24.30
N GLY A 465 1.88 9.97 24.84
CA GLY A 465 2.22 9.46 26.17
C GLY A 465 1.99 7.96 26.35
N ILE A 466 2.00 7.21 25.24
CA ILE A 466 1.64 5.80 25.24
C ILE A 466 2.78 4.93 25.79
N LYS A 467 2.46 4.05 26.73
CA LYS A 467 3.40 3.11 27.35
C LYS A 467 2.86 1.69 27.24
N LEU A 468 3.35 0.94 26.27
CA LEU A 468 2.94 -0.44 26.04
C LEU A 468 4.06 -1.42 26.45
N PRO A 469 3.72 -2.57 27.05
CA PRO A 469 4.68 -3.64 27.25
C PRO A 469 5.13 -4.20 25.89
N ARG A 470 6.36 -4.75 25.83
CA ARG A 470 6.94 -5.23 24.57
C ARG A 470 6.04 -6.23 23.80
N ALA A 471 5.30 -7.07 24.52
CA ALA A 471 4.38 -8.03 23.91
C ALA A 471 3.19 -7.36 23.21
N ALA A 472 2.71 -6.22 23.69
CA ALA A 472 1.63 -5.49 23.07
C ALA A 472 2.04 -4.81 21.75
N LEU A 473 3.34 -4.58 21.52
CA LEU A 473 3.84 -4.04 20.25
C LEU A 473 3.61 -4.98 19.07
N ASP A 474 3.32 -6.26 19.33
CA ASP A 474 2.93 -7.22 18.30
C ASP A 474 1.55 -6.93 17.70
N ASN A 475 0.71 -6.14 18.38
CA ASN A 475 -0.62 -5.75 17.94
C ASN A 475 -0.73 -4.28 17.52
N VAL A 476 0.34 -3.51 17.62
CA VAL A 476 0.36 -2.13 17.12
C VAL A 476 0.57 -2.13 15.61
N GLY A 477 -0.38 -1.57 14.87
CA GLY A 477 -0.32 -1.45 13.42
C GLY A 477 0.60 -0.31 12.96
N LEU A 478 1.11 -0.41 11.74
CA LEU A 478 1.81 0.68 11.05
C LEU A 478 1.28 0.79 9.61
N ILE A 479 0.86 1.99 9.20
CA ILE A 479 0.62 2.29 7.79
C ILE A 479 1.56 3.40 7.36
N PHE A 480 2.45 3.07 6.44
CA PHE A 480 3.35 4.04 5.83
C PHE A 480 2.70 4.63 4.57
N ALA A 481 2.82 5.93 4.38
CA ALA A 481 2.30 6.66 3.23
C ALA A 481 3.43 7.44 2.56
N THR A 482 3.57 7.30 1.25
CA THR A 482 4.56 8.03 0.48
C THR A 482 4.10 8.19 -0.96
N ALA A 483 4.58 9.20 -1.65
CA ALA A 483 4.34 9.38 -3.08
C ALA A 483 5.50 8.82 -3.92
N ALA A 484 6.74 9.06 -3.49
CA ALA A 484 7.94 8.75 -4.27
C ALA A 484 8.94 7.85 -3.53
N GLY A 485 8.82 7.69 -2.21
CA GLY A 485 9.81 6.97 -1.42
C GLY A 485 11.12 7.75 -1.28
N SER A 486 12.24 7.04 -1.09
CA SER A 486 13.54 7.70 -0.94
C SER A 486 14.15 8.09 -2.28
N VAL A 487 14.10 9.37 -2.59
CA VAL A 487 14.72 9.98 -3.79
C VAL A 487 16.23 9.85 -3.72
N GLU A 488 16.83 10.06 -2.52
CA GLU A 488 18.26 9.86 -2.27
C GLU A 488 18.71 8.45 -2.64
N SER A 489 17.99 7.43 -2.16
CA SER A 489 18.36 6.03 -2.41
C SER A 489 18.17 5.64 -3.86
N THR A 490 17.07 6.05 -4.49
CA THR A 490 16.78 5.77 -5.90
C THR A 490 17.85 6.39 -6.80
N GLY A 491 18.15 7.68 -6.62
CA GLY A 491 19.17 8.35 -7.40
C GLY A 491 20.56 7.73 -7.25
N GLY A 492 20.98 7.44 -6.01
CA GLY A 492 22.28 6.79 -5.76
C GLY A 492 22.38 5.37 -6.31
N PHE A 493 21.26 4.63 -6.32
CA PHE A 493 21.20 3.32 -6.94
C PHE A 493 21.31 3.41 -8.47
N ASP A 494 20.51 4.26 -9.12
CA ASP A 494 20.49 4.41 -10.57
C ASP A 494 21.85 4.88 -11.11
N GLU A 495 22.48 5.84 -10.41
CA GLU A 495 23.82 6.30 -10.75
C GLU A 495 24.85 5.14 -10.70
N SER A 496 24.78 4.31 -9.66
CA SER A 496 25.68 3.15 -9.51
C SER A 496 25.47 2.11 -10.60
N VAL A 497 24.22 1.81 -10.98
CA VAL A 497 23.88 0.89 -12.06
C VAL A 497 24.36 1.42 -13.42
N ALA A 498 24.21 2.72 -13.65
CA ALA A 498 24.69 3.36 -14.88
C ALA A 498 26.22 3.31 -15.02
N VAL A 499 26.97 3.32 -13.90
CA VAL A 499 28.44 3.21 -13.88
C VAL A 499 28.89 1.76 -14.08
N ASP A 500 28.37 0.81 -13.29
CA ASP A 500 28.68 -0.62 -13.39
C ASP A 500 27.54 -1.48 -12.84
N PRO A 501 26.69 -2.06 -13.67
CA PRO A 501 25.55 -2.84 -13.24
C PRO A 501 25.92 -4.12 -12.46
N ASN A 502 27.19 -4.56 -12.50
CA ASN A 502 27.67 -5.68 -11.69
C ASN A 502 28.10 -5.25 -10.27
N LYS A 503 28.18 -3.96 -10.01
CA LYS A 503 28.54 -3.40 -8.70
C LYS A 503 27.56 -2.31 -8.25
N PRO A 504 26.25 -2.60 -8.25
CA PRO A 504 25.26 -1.63 -7.84
C PRO A 504 25.42 -1.28 -6.36
N ALA A 505 24.95 -0.09 -5.98
CA ALA A 505 24.91 0.33 -4.58
C ALA A 505 23.84 -0.45 -3.80
N VAL A 506 24.20 -1.63 -3.28
CA VAL A 506 23.27 -2.58 -2.62
C VAL A 506 22.54 -1.96 -1.42
N LEU A 507 23.21 -1.09 -0.65
CA LEU A 507 22.55 -0.38 0.47
C LEU A 507 21.47 0.57 -0.03
N SER A 508 21.70 1.27 -1.14
CA SER A 508 20.68 2.11 -1.77
C SER A 508 19.54 1.26 -2.32
N PHE A 509 19.84 0.15 -3.01
CA PHE A 509 18.83 -0.79 -3.53
C PHE A 509 17.87 -1.29 -2.45
N SER A 510 18.39 -1.63 -1.26
CA SER A 510 17.56 -2.07 -0.13
C SER A 510 16.52 -1.02 0.33
N ASN A 511 16.72 0.24 -0.02
CA ASN A 511 15.86 1.36 0.33
C ASN A 511 15.08 1.96 -0.86
N VAL A 512 15.21 1.39 -2.07
CA VAL A 512 14.43 1.80 -3.24
C VAL A 512 12.97 1.34 -3.11
N VAL A 513 12.72 0.18 -2.50
CA VAL A 513 11.35 -0.29 -2.28
C VAL A 513 10.62 0.61 -1.29
N LEU A 514 9.40 1.03 -1.65
CA LEU A 514 8.68 2.09 -0.92
C LEU A 514 8.38 1.74 0.54
N ASN A 515 8.21 0.46 0.85
CA ASN A 515 7.95 -0.01 2.22
C ASN A 515 9.20 -0.11 3.11
N ALA A 516 10.40 0.13 2.57
CA ALA A 516 11.65 0.04 3.35
C ALA A 516 11.66 1.00 4.54
N THR A 517 11.17 2.24 4.33
CA THR A 517 11.06 3.24 5.40
C THR A 517 10.08 2.82 6.49
N GLY A 518 8.90 2.27 6.12
CA GLY A 518 7.96 1.68 7.08
C GLY A 518 8.58 0.53 7.86
N GLY A 519 9.34 -0.35 7.18
CA GLY A 519 10.11 -1.42 7.82
C GLY A 519 11.15 -0.90 8.80
N ALA A 520 11.86 0.18 8.48
CA ALA A 520 12.82 0.83 9.38
C ALA A 520 12.15 1.41 10.64
N VAL A 521 10.96 1.98 10.50
CA VAL A 521 10.13 2.43 11.64
C VAL A 521 9.75 1.22 12.50
N CYS A 522 9.22 0.14 11.91
CA CYS A 522 8.89 -1.10 12.61
C CYS A 522 10.08 -1.65 13.38
N GLN A 523 11.26 -1.75 12.74
CA GLN A 523 12.49 -2.22 13.36
C GLN A 523 12.92 -1.34 14.54
N THR A 524 12.82 -0.03 14.39
CA THR A 524 13.29 0.93 15.41
C THR A 524 12.38 0.99 16.63
N LEU A 525 11.06 0.92 16.43
CA LEU A 525 10.07 0.97 17.52
C LEU A 525 9.71 -0.44 18.04
N GLY A 526 10.05 -1.49 17.31
CA GLY A 526 9.70 -2.87 17.65
C GLY A 526 8.27 -3.26 17.32
N LEU A 527 7.61 -2.56 16.36
CA LEU A 527 6.24 -2.80 15.95
C LEU A 527 6.15 -4.05 15.08
N ARG A 528 5.25 -4.98 15.40
CA ARG A 528 5.05 -6.24 14.66
C ARG A 528 3.61 -6.52 14.29
N GLY A 529 2.73 -5.55 14.52
CA GLY A 529 1.32 -5.64 14.15
C GLY A 529 1.07 -5.57 12.65
N PRO A 530 -0.20 -5.42 12.24
CA PRO A 530 -0.57 -5.26 10.84
C PRO A 530 0.19 -4.08 10.20
N THR A 531 0.84 -4.33 9.05
CA THR A 531 1.68 -3.30 8.42
C THR A 531 1.45 -3.29 6.92
N THR A 532 1.24 -2.09 6.37
CA THR A 532 1.11 -1.85 4.93
C THR A 532 1.74 -0.53 4.50
N THR A 533 1.85 -0.32 3.19
CA THR A 533 2.36 0.93 2.60
C THR A 533 1.43 1.36 1.47
N ILE A 534 0.96 2.60 1.54
CA ILE A 534 0.04 3.23 0.58
C ILE A 534 0.84 4.23 -0.27
N CYS A 535 0.63 4.20 -1.59
CA CYS A 535 1.36 5.04 -2.54
C CYS A 535 0.43 5.63 -3.62
N ASN A 536 -0.43 6.54 -3.21
CA ASN A 536 -1.39 7.25 -4.06
C ASN A 536 -1.02 8.74 -4.24
N GLY A 537 0.28 9.04 -4.43
CA GLY A 537 0.73 10.42 -4.49
C GLY A 537 0.37 11.20 -3.22
N GLU A 538 -0.04 12.43 -3.37
CA GLU A 538 -0.39 13.35 -2.26
C GLU A 538 -1.63 12.88 -1.46
N ALA A 539 -2.48 12.01 -2.04
CA ALA A 539 -3.64 11.44 -1.34
C ALA A 539 -3.27 10.27 -0.41
N SER A 540 -2.02 9.80 -0.41
CA SER A 540 -1.59 8.63 0.37
C SER A 540 -1.89 8.73 1.85
N ALA A 541 -1.77 9.93 2.44
CA ALA A 541 -1.96 10.12 3.89
C ALA A 541 -3.42 9.92 4.33
N SER A 542 -4.40 10.45 3.60
CA SER A 542 -5.82 10.28 3.93
C SER A 542 -6.27 8.85 3.71
N ILE A 543 -5.80 8.18 2.63
CA ILE A 543 -6.09 6.77 2.36
C ILE A 543 -5.45 5.87 3.43
N ALA A 544 -4.23 6.18 3.86
CA ALA A 544 -3.57 5.47 4.95
C ALA A 544 -4.33 5.62 6.28
N LEU A 545 -4.84 6.83 6.56
CA LEU A 545 -5.66 7.07 7.74
C LEU A 545 -7.00 6.31 7.67
N ASP A 546 -7.62 6.28 6.51
CA ASP A 546 -8.83 5.51 6.25
C ASP A 546 -8.62 4.01 6.52
N CYS A 547 -7.58 3.41 5.94
CA CYS A 547 -7.21 2.03 6.24
C CYS A 547 -6.91 1.78 7.74
N ALA A 548 -6.33 2.76 8.44
CA ALA A 548 -6.09 2.66 9.89
C ALA A 548 -7.40 2.66 10.68
N VAL A 549 -8.35 3.52 10.30
CA VAL A 549 -9.69 3.57 10.90
C VAL A 549 -10.41 2.22 10.70
N GLU A 550 -10.34 1.66 9.50
CA GLU A 550 -10.92 0.34 9.21
C GLU A 550 -10.28 -0.77 10.05
N MET A 551 -8.95 -0.80 10.15
CA MET A 551 -8.25 -1.80 10.97
C MET A 551 -8.69 -1.74 12.45
N ILE A 552 -8.88 -0.53 12.99
CA ILE A 552 -9.34 -0.35 14.38
C ILE A 552 -10.80 -0.76 14.51
N ARG A 553 -11.67 -0.35 13.61
CA ARG A 553 -13.10 -0.71 13.62
C ARG A 553 -13.31 -2.21 13.45
N ALA A 554 -12.49 -2.86 12.62
CA ALA A 554 -12.50 -4.31 12.45
C ALA A 554 -11.86 -5.09 13.62
N GLY A 555 -11.36 -4.42 14.66
CA GLY A 555 -10.69 -5.07 15.79
C GLY A 555 -9.34 -5.72 15.45
N LYS A 556 -8.77 -5.43 14.28
CA LYS A 556 -7.47 -5.96 13.85
C LYS A 556 -6.30 -5.33 14.61
N ALA A 557 -6.49 -4.12 15.14
CA ALA A 557 -5.57 -3.41 16.01
C ALA A 557 -6.35 -2.41 16.90
N ASP A 558 -5.84 -2.09 18.09
CA ASP A 558 -6.37 -0.99 18.93
C ASP A 558 -5.61 0.30 18.73
N VAL A 559 -4.37 0.21 18.25
CA VAL A 559 -3.45 1.33 18.01
C VAL A 559 -2.81 1.16 16.65
N VAL A 560 -2.85 2.19 15.83
CA VAL A 560 -2.19 2.23 14.52
C VAL A 560 -1.40 3.54 14.39
N LEU A 561 -0.14 3.41 13.99
CA LEU A 561 0.71 4.54 13.64
C LEU A 561 0.64 4.77 12.13
N VAL A 562 0.06 5.88 11.70
CA VAL A 562 0.08 6.34 10.31
C VAL A 562 1.26 7.28 10.14
N VAL A 563 2.16 6.97 9.21
CA VAL A 563 3.39 7.75 8.97
C VAL A 563 3.45 8.14 7.51
N ALA A 564 3.32 9.43 7.21
CA ALA A 564 3.50 9.94 5.87
C ALA A 564 4.85 10.66 5.76
N ALA A 565 5.65 10.34 4.73
CA ALA A 565 6.94 10.97 4.53
C ALA A 565 7.34 10.99 3.05
N ASP A 566 7.84 12.15 2.62
CA ASP A 566 8.48 12.31 1.30
C ASP A 566 9.63 13.32 1.35
N GLU A 567 10.59 13.12 0.46
CA GLU A 567 11.71 14.02 0.18
C GLU A 567 11.38 14.88 -1.03
N ALA A 568 11.85 16.14 -1.02
CA ALA A 568 11.71 17.01 -2.18
C ALA A 568 12.39 16.39 -3.41
N THR A 569 11.65 16.27 -4.51
CA THR A 569 12.14 15.73 -5.79
C THR A 569 12.93 16.75 -6.60
N ALA A 570 12.88 18.03 -6.19
CA ALA A 570 13.61 19.13 -6.80
C ALA A 570 14.02 20.14 -5.72
N THR A 571 15.02 20.93 -6.00
CA THR A 571 15.48 22.01 -5.10
C THR A 571 14.70 23.28 -5.41
N ALA A 572 13.95 23.81 -4.42
CA ALA A 572 13.37 25.14 -4.55
C ALA A 572 14.45 26.21 -4.49
N ALA A 573 14.29 27.30 -5.26
CA ALA A 573 15.17 28.43 -5.14
C ALA A 573 15.08 29.08 -3.75
N ALA A 574 16.20 29.56 -3.23
CA ALA A 574 16.20 30.24 -1.93
C ALA A 574 15.24 31.44 -1.96
N GLY A 575 14.34 31.53 -1.01
CA GLY A 575 13.33 32.58 -0.91
C GLY A 575 12.09 32.39 -1.79
N THR A 576 11.89 31.19 -2.36
CA THR A 576 10.63 30.86 -3.03
C THR A 576 9.48 30.98 -2.02
N THR A 577 8.45 31.71 -2.41
CA THR A 577 7.17 31.79 -1.69
C THR A 577 6.07 31.28 -2.59
N ILE A 578 5.10 30.60 -2.01
CA ILE A 578 3.88 30.20 -2.69
C ILE A 578 2.67 30.75 -1.92
N THR A 579 1.68 31.19 -2.66
CA THR A 579 0.42 31.65 -2.09
C THR A 579 -0.71 30.79 -2.65
N PRO A 580 -1.01 29.68 -1.98
CA PRO A 580 -2.11 28.81 -2.39
C PRO A 580 -3.42 29.62 -2.53
N TYR A 581 -4.25 29.22 -3.50
CA TYR A 581 -5.55 29.84 -3.82
C TYR A 581 -5.51 31.26 -4.36
N ASP A 582 -4.36 31.90 -4.54
CA ASP A 582 -4.25 33.22 -5.14
C ASP A 582 -4.12 33.14 -6.69
N ARG A 583 -4.79 34.04 -7.41
CA ARG A 583 -4.74 34.09 -8.90
C ARG A 583 -3.36 34.44 -9.43
N ASP A 584 -2.55 35.17 -8.66
CA ASP A 584 -1.20 35.61 -8.98
C ASP A 584 -0.14 34.69 -8.32
N ARG A 585 -0.51 33.46 -7.99
CA ARG A 585 0.38 32.48 -7.36
C ARG A 585 1.72 32.32 -8.08
N THR A 586 2.74 32.01 -7.32
CA THR A 586 4.11 31.83 -7.85
C THR A 586 4.37 30.42 -8.40
N GLY A 587 3.40 29.49 -8.32
CA GLY A 587 3.52 28.10 -8.74
C GLY A 587 3.81 27.16 -7.58
N GLU A 588 4.08 25.90 -7.92
CA GLU A 588 4.39 24.84 -6.95
C GLU A 588 5.84 24.96 -6.46
N ALA A 589 6.08 24.69 -5.19
CA ALA A 589 7.42 24.63 -4.62
C ALA A 589 7.56 23.37 -3.76
N PRO A 590 8.55 22.50 -4.04
CA PRO A 590 8.73 21.25 -3.32
C PRO A 590 9.22 21.50 -1.89
N GLY A 591 8.84 20.61 -0.99
CA GLY A 591 9.30 20.54 0.39
C GLY A 591 9.63 19.09 0.81
N SER A 592 10.26 18.95 1.96
CA SER A 592 10.51 17.65 2.59
C SER A 592 9.88 17.63 3.98
N ALA A 593 9.12 16.58 4.29
CA ALA A 593 8.54 16.41 5.61
C ALA A 593 8.28 14.93 5.93
N ALA A 594 8.12 14.67 7.21
CA ALA A 594 7.48 13.46 7.72
C ALA A 594 6.50 13.83 8.81
N VAL A 595 5.33 13.23 8.80
CA VAL A 595 4.32 13.42 9.85
C VAL A 595 3.80 12.07 10.28
N ALA A 596 3.91 11.77 11.56
CA ALA A 596 3.31 10.60 12.15
C ALA A 596 2.04 11.01 12.94
N ILE A 597 0.98 10.25 12.74
CA ILE A 597 -0.32 10.40 13.39
C ILE A 597 -0.61 9.09 14.11
N LEU A 598 -0.69 9.11 15.42
CA LEU A 598 -1.09 7.95 16.19
C LEU A 598 -2.60 7.98 16.37
N VAL A 599 -3.25 6.93 15.88
CA VAL A 599 -4.70 6.73 16.02
C VAL A 599 -4.98 5.49 16.86
N GLU A 600 -6.03 5.57 17.64
CA GLU A 600 -6.44 4.47 18.51
C GLU A 600 -7.96 4.43 18.68
N SER A 601 -8.50 3.28 19.14
CA SER A 601 -9.90 3.26 19.54
C SER A 601 -10.10 4.21 20.73
N ALA A 602 -11.24 4.90 20.75
CA ALA A 602 -11.57 5.83 21.85
C ALA A 602 -11.59 5.11 23.21
N GLU A 603 -11.99 3.83 23.22
CA GLU A 603 -11.97 2.96 24.40
C GLU A 603 -10.54 2.76 24.93
N HIS A 604 -9.62 2.31 24.09
CA HIS A 604 -8.22 2.12 24.45
C HIS A 604 -7.58 3.43 24.96
N CYS A 605 -7.85 4.56 24.26
CA CYS A 605 -7.37 5.86 24.68
C CYS A 605 -7.88 6.23 26.10
N ALA A 606 -9.16 6.01 26.35
CA ALA A 606 -9.78 6.30 27.65
C ALA A 606 -9.25 5.37 28.77
N GLU A 607 -9.13 4.07 28.51
CA GLU A 607 -8.63 3.08 29.48
C GLU A 607 -7.22 3.38 29.96
N ARG A 608 -6.33 3.86 29.08
CA ARG A 608 -4.97 4.26 29.48
C ARG A 608 -4.86 5.68 30.03
N GLY A 609 -5.99 6.41 30.16
CA GLY A 609 -6.00 7.81 30.59
C GLY A 609 -5.36 8.76 29.55
N GLY A 610 -5.37 8.40 28.28
CA GLY A 610 -4.80 9.18 27.18
C GLY A 610 -5.63 10.44 26.88
N ARG A 611 -4.99 11.38 26.18
CA ARG A 611 -5.66 12.58 25.64
C ARG A 611 -5.75 12.44 24.12
N ALA A 612 -6.85 12.89 23.56
CA ALA A 612 -7.02 12.94 22.13
C ALA A 612 -7.13 14.38 21.62
N TYR A 613 -6.63 14.60 20.41
CA TYR A 613 -6.75 15.87 19.69
C TYR A 613 -8.14 16.05 19.08
N ALA A 614 -8.62 15.00 18.43
CA ALA A 614 -9.87 15.01 17.69
C ALA A 614 -10.40 13.59 17.51
N ARG A 615 -11.70 13.46 17.27
CA ARG A 615 -12.33 12.23 16.77
C ARG A 615 -12.29 12.24 15.24
N ILE A 616 -12.12 11.08 14.62
CA ILE A 616 -12.32 10.89 13.19
C ILE A 616 -13.79 10.58 12.99
N LEU A 617 -14.54 11.53 12.39
CA LEU A 617 -15.98 11.41 12.17
C LEU A 617 -16.28 10.62 10.89
N GLY A 618 -15.42 10.73 9.90
CA GLY A 618 -15.53 9.99 8.64
C GLY A 618 -14.34 10.23 7.74
N THR A 619 -14.18 9.31 6.80
CA THR A 619 -13.20 9.34 5.72
C THR A 619 -13.92 9.10 4.42
N GLY A 620 -13.39 9.61 3.31
CA GLY A 620 -13.92 9.35 1.98
C GLY A 620 -12.83 9.52 0.94
N HIS A 621 -12.89 8.73 -0.13
CA HIS A 621 -11.98 8.89 -1.25
C HIS A 621 -12.66 8.49 -2.56
N ALA A 622 -12.27 9.15 -3.64
CA ALA A 622 -12.81 8.92 -4.96
C ALA A 622 -11.72 9.02 -6.03
N GLY A 623 -11.76 8.09 -6.99
CA GLY A 623 -10.94 8.17 -8.19
C GLY A 623 -11.50 9.21 -9.17
N THR A 624 -10.63 9.91 -9.91
CA THR A 624 -11.03 10.71 -11.05
C THR A 624 -11.09 9.82 -12.29
N ALA A 625 -12.17 9.92 -13.08
CA ALA A 625 -12.12 9.60 -14.49
C ALA A 625 -11.84 10.92 -15.22
N GLU A 626 -10.84 10.93 -16.07
CA GLU A 626 -10.36 12.07 -16.88
C GLU A 626 -11.17 13.38 -16.79
N GLN A 627 -10.56 14.45 -16.23
CA GLN A 627 -10.90 15.86 -16.42
C GLN A 627 -12.02 16.51 -15.57
N ASP A 628 -12.71 15.85 -14.66
CA ASP A 628 -13.66 16.54 -13.78
C ASP A 628 -13.19 16.59 -12.31
N GLU A 629 -12.25 17.48 -12.04
CA GLU A 629 -11.70 17.71 -10.70
C GLU A 629 -12.77 18.13 -9.69
N ARG A 630 -13.73 18.97 -10.08
CA ARG A 630 -14.81 19.43 -9.21
C ARG A 630 -15.69 18.27 -8.76
N GLU A 631 -16.04 17.39 -9.70
CA GLU A 631 -16.87 16.24 -9.39
C GLU A 631 -16.11 15.21 -8.52
N SER A 632 -14.81 15.04 -8.72
CA SER A 632 -14.01 14.14 -7.87
C SER A 632 -13.93 14.63 -6.43
N ILE A 633 -13.84 15.95 -6.21
CA ILE A 633 -13.90 16.57 -4.88
C ILE A 633 -15.26 16.29 -4.24
N ARG A 634 -16.37 16.56 -4.95
CA ARG A 634 -17.73 16.28 -4.43
C ARG A 634 -17.91 14.81 -4.05
N ARG A 635 -17.42 13.89 -4.88
CA ARG A 635 -17.50 12.45 -4.59
C ARG A 635 -16.68 12.02 -3.38
N SER A 636 -15.49 12.58 -3.19
CA SER A 636 -14.68 12.28 -2.00
C SER A 636 -15.33 12.78 -0.69
N LEU A 637 -16.25 13.76 -0.80
CA LEU A 637 -17.01 14.31 0.32
C LEU A 637 -18.39 13.64 0.47
N ALA A 638 -18.79 12.81 -0.48
CA ALA A 638 -20.11 12.17 -0.44
C ALA A 638 -20.27 11.31 0.82
N GLY A 639 -21.35 11.57 1.58
CA GLY A 639 -21.62 10.86 2.83
C GLY A 639 -20.90 11.40 4.06
N LEU A 640 -20.02 12.41 3.93
CA LEU A 640 -19.45 13.11 5.06
C LEU A 640 -20.34 14.28 5.48
N PRO A 641 -20.75 14.40 6.77
CA PRO A 641 -21.55 15.52 7.25
C PRO A 641 -20.67 16.78 7.46
N ALA A 642 -20.06 17.27 6.37
CA ALA A 642 -19.06 18.33 6.41
C ALA A 642 -19.64 19.76 6.44
N GLU A 643 -20.95 19.93 6.22
CA GLU A 643 -21.62 21.23 6.15
C GLU A 643 -21.42 22.11 7.40
N GLY A 644 -21.19 21.48 8.57
CA GLY A 644 -20.92 22.14 9.84
C GLY A 644 -19.44 22.37 10.16
N ALA A 645 -18.53 22.13 9.24
CA ALA A 645 -17.10 22.31 9.48
C ALA A 645 -16.76 23.82 9.55
N GLY A 646 -16.21 24.27 10.69
CA GLY A 646 -15.75 25.66 10.87
C GLY A 646 -14.40 25.94 10.23
N LEU A 647 -13.65 24.89 9.88
CA LEU A 647 -12.36 24.96 9.18
C LEU A 647 -12.32 23.96 8.05
N VAL A 648 -11.77 24.39 6.91
CA VAL A 648 -11.46 23.54 5.77
C VAL A 648 -9.96 23.64 5.50
N VAL A 649 -9.26 22.50 5.55
CA VAL A 649 -7.83 22.44 5.24
C VAL A 649 -7.69 21.73 3.90
N GLY A 650 -7.53 22.51 2.84
CA GLY A 650 -7.43 21.99 1.49
C GLY A 650 -6.02 21.55 1.12
N ALA A 651 -5.86 20.89 -0.02
CA ALA A 651 -4.57 20.49 -0.55
C ALA A 651 -3.71 21.70 -0.92
N GLY A 652 -4.29 22.69 -1.65
CA GLY A 652 -3.73 24.02 -1.90
C GLY A 652 -2.29 24.04 -2.32
N THR A 653 -1.95 23.32 -3.41
CA THR A 653 -0.55 23.13 -3.85
C THR A 653 0.09 24.37 -4.49
N GLY A 654 -0.67 25.44 -4.73
CA GLY A 654 -0.27 26.55 -5.58
C GLY A 654 -0.38 26.21 -7.08
N GLY A 655 -0.88 25.03 -7.41
CA GLY A 655 -1.02 24.50 -8.74
C GLY A 655 -2.33 24.89 -9.44
N ARG A 656 -2.53 24.35 -10.65
CA ARG A 656 -3.69 24.66 -11.52
C ARG A 656 -5.04 24.24 -10.93
N TYR A 657 -5.05 23.32 -9.97
CA TYR A 657 -6.26 22.76 -9.39
C TYR A 657 -6.82 23.58 -8.22
N ASP A 658 -6.07 24.53 -7.68
CA ASP A 658 -6.47 25.38 -6.56
C ASP A 658 -7.78 26.14 -6.82
N ALA A 659 -8.04 26.52 -8.07
CA ALA A 659 -9.25 27.25 -8.45
C ALA A 659 -10.52 26.36 -8.32
N ASP A 660 -10.45 25.11 -8.79
CA ASP A 660 -11.54 24.16 -8.72
C ASP A 660 -11.77 23.73 -7.27
N GLU A 661 -10.69 23.47 -6.54
CA GLU A 661 -10.73 23.10 -5.13
C GLU A 661 -11.37 24.19 -4.27
N ALA A 662 -10.88 25.42 -4.33
CA ALA A 662 -11.46 26.54 -3.57
C ALA A 662 -12.93 26.75 -3.90
N SER A 663 -13.31 26.68 -5.20
CA SER A 663 -14.67 26.87 -5.66
C SER A 663 -15.63 25.83 -5.03
N VAL A 664 -15.24 24.54 -5.07
CA VAL A 664 -16.07 23.45 -4.55
C VAL A 664 -16.13 23.46 -3.02
N LEU A 665 -14.99 23.67 -2.37
CA LEU A 665 -14.94 23.66 -0.90
C LEU A 665 -15.76 24.78 -0.28
N LEU A 666 -15.67 26.01 -0.81
CA LEU A 666 -16.46 27.14 -0.33
C LEU A 666 -17.94 27.06 -0.72
N GLU A 667 -18.30 26.32 -1.77
CA GLU A 667 -19.68 26.00 -2.10
C GLU A 667 -20.30 25.02 -1.10
N LEU A 668 -19.54 23.96 -0.74
CA LEU A 668 -20.03 22.89 0.13
C LEU A 668 -19.95 23.22 1.62
N VAL A 669 -19.00 24.08 2.01
CA VAL A 669 -18.77 24.51 3.41
C VAL A 669 -18.69 26.04 3.45
N PRO A 670 -19.81 26.75 3.22
CA PRO A 670 -19.81 28.20 3.02
C PRO A 670 -19.40 29.00 4.27
N ASP A 671 -19.62 28.45 5.45
CA ASP A 671 -19.27 29.08 6.74
C ASP A 671 -17.87 28.68 7.24
N GLY A 672 -17.18 27.75 6.54
CA GLY A 672 -15.85 27.27 6.91
C GLY A 672 -14.74 28.16 6.37
N LEU A 673 -13.73 28.44 7.20
CA LEU A 673 -12.53 29.15 6.77
C LEU A 673 -11.56 28.21 6.04
N LEU A 674 -11.15 28.57 4.82
CA LEU A 674 -10.22 27.76 4.01
C LEU A 674 -8.77 28.11 4.33
N THR A 675 -7.93 27.07 4.48
CA THR A 675 -6.48 27.19 4.66
C THR A 675 -5.74 25.97 4.10
N THR A 676 -4.41 25.99 4.18
CA THR A 676 -3.51 24.86 3.92
C THR A 676 -2.16 25.08 4.58
N SER A 677 -1.43 24.02 4.93
CA SER A 677 -0.05 24.13 5.44
C SER A 677 0.99 24.36 4.33
N VAL A 678 0.65 24.12 3.08
CA VAL A 678 1.58 24.14 1.93
C VAL A 678 2.19 25.52 1.71
N GLY A 679 1.46 26.60 2.01
CA GLY A 679 2.01 27.96 1.97
C GLY A 679 3.18 28.20 2.94
N GLN A 680 3.32 27.37 3.97
CA GLN A 680 4.40 27.45 4.95
C GLN A 680 5.52 26.42 4.71
N THR A 681 5.16 25.19 4.28
CA THR A 681 6.11 24.06 4.15
C THR A 681 6.61 23.86 2.74
N GLY A 682 5.91 24.35 1.73
CA GLY A 682 5.99 23.85 0.37
C GLY A 682 5.20 22.54 0.21
N ASP A 683 5.12 22.05 -1.02
CA ASP A 683 4.52 20.75 -1.30
C ASP A 683 5.46 19.62 -0.88
N CYS A 684 5.09 18.91 0.17
CA CYS A 684 5.77 17.73 0.70
C CYS A 684 5.08 16.43 0.27
N GLN A 685 4.33 16.44 -0.82
CA GLN A 685 3.64 15.29 -1.42
C GLN A 685 2.73 14.58 -0.40
N ALA A 686 2.89 13.26 -0.16
CA ALA A 686 2.07 12.54 0.82
C ALA A 686 2.14 13.15 2.22
N ALA A 687 3.28 13.68 2.64
CA ALA A 687 3.43 14.32 3.94
C ALA A 687 2.65 15.64 4.06
N SER A 688 2.33 16.34 2.95
CA SER A 688 1.45 17.52 2.96
C SER A 688 0.06 17.16 3.50
N GLY A 689 -0.52 16.05 3.05
CA GLY A 689 -1.82 15.59 3.54
C GLY A 689 -1.82 15.30 5.05
N ALA A 690 -0.78 14.63 5.54
CA ALA A 690 -0.63 14.36 6.97
C ALA A 690 -0.35 15.63 7.80
N MET A 691 0.37 16.61 7.23
CA MET A 691 0.58 17.93 7.85
C MET A 691 -0.76 18.68 7.97
N ASN A 692 -1.58 18.65 6.93
CA ASN A 692 -2.92 19.24 6.95
C ASN A 692 -3.83 18.58 8.00
N LEU A 693 -3.73 17.25 8.18
CA LEU A 693 -4.42 16.54 9.26
C LEU A 693 -3.93 16.98 10.66
N ALA A 694 -2.61 17.13 10.84
CA ALA A 694 -2.04 17.63 12.09
C ALA A 694 -2.48 19.07 12.38
N VAL A 695 -2.51 19.93 11.37
CA VAL A 695 -3.01 21.31 11.46
C VAL A 695 -4.50 21.36 11.84
N ALA A 696 -5.33 20.54 11.20
CA ALA A 696 -6.76 20.44 11.52
C ALA A 696 -6.99 20.01 12.99
N ALA A 697 -6.22 19.02 13.45
CA ALA A 697 -6.27 18.54 14.82
C ALA A 697 -5.82 19.62 15.85
N LEU A 698 -4.76 20.40 15.52
CA LEU A 698 -4.33 21.57 16.30
C LEU A 698 -5.40 22.66 16.33
N ALA A 699 -6.04 22.94 15.21
CA ALA A 699 -7.09 23.95 15.13
C ALA A 699 -8.29 23.60 16.03
N ILE A 700 -8.69 22.32 16.05
CA ILE A 700 -9.75 21.81 16.93
C ILE A 700 -9.35 21.96 18.40
N ARG A 701 -8.11 21.58 18.78
CA ARG A 701 -7.67 21.59 20.17
C ARG A 701 -7.30 22.97 20.69
N ASP A 702 -6.53 23.72 19.88
CA ASP A 702 -5.83 24.95 20.34
C ASP A 702 -6.31 26.23 19.63
N GLY A 703 -7.18 26.14 18.62
CA GLY A 703 -7.63 27.27 17.84
C GLY A 703 -6.53 27.92 16.98
N ILE A 704 -5.53 27.13 16.53
CA ILE A 704 -4.38 27.61 15.75
C ILE A 704 -4.41 26.97 14.37
N ALA A 705 -4.40 27.77 13.30
CA ALA A 705 -4.36 27.32 11.92
C ALA A 705 -3.44 28.22 11.07
N PRO A 706 -2.82 27.70 10.00
CA PRO A 706 -1.96 28.48 9.12
C PRO A 706 -2.72 29.64 8.48
N ALA A 707 -2.17 30.86 8.57
CA ALA A 707 -2.66 31.99 7.81
C ALA A 707 -2.12 31.95 6.37
N LEU A 708 -2.96 32.21 5.40
CA LEU A 708 -2.57 32.35 4.00
C LEU A 708 -1.97 33.73 3.77
N HIS A 709 -0.65 33.83 3.97
CA HIS A 709 0.08 35.07 3.78
C HIS A 709 0.16 35.43 2.30
N GLY A 710 -0.09 36.72 2.00
CA GLY A 710 0.00 37.25 0.64
C GLY A 710 -1.20 36.95 -0.26
N LEU A 711 -2.27 36.33 0.28
CA LEU A 711 -3.51 36.14 -0.46
C LEU A 711 -4.23 37.48 -0.66
N GLU A 712 -4.24 37.98 -1.89
CA GLU A 712 -4.85 39.26 -2.27
C GLU A 712 -6.03 39.07 -3.22
N ARG A 713 -5.91 38.14 -4.17
CA ARG A 713 -6.92 37.87 -5.21
C ARG A 713 -7.31 36.40 -5.26
N PRO A 714 -8.19 35.95 -4.34
CA PRO A 714 -8.60 34.55 -4.27
C PRO A 714 -9.31 34.08 -5.56
N TYR A 715 -9.21 32.78 -5.87
CA TYR A 715 -9.93 32.16 -6.98
C TYR A 715 -11.44 32.10 -6.76
N ALA A 716 -11.86 31.91 -5.52
CA ALA A 716 -13.27 31.81 -5.13
C ALA A 716 -13.49 32.46 -3.77
N GLY A 717 -14.72 32.91 -3.50
CA GLY A 717 -15.07 33.59 -2.27
C GLY A 717 -14.41 34.97 -2.12
N GLU A 718 -14.55 35.54 -0.94
CA GLU A 718 -13.90 36.77 -0.53
C GLU A 718 -12.63 36.44 0.29
N VAL A 719 -11.76 37.42 0.51
CA VAL A 719 -10.52 37.23 1.29
C VAL A 719 -10.82 36.76 2.73
N GLU A 720 -11.97 37.14 3.25
CA GLU A 720 -12.51 36.78 4.57
C GLU A 720 -12.91 35.31 4.67
N SER A 721 -13.13 34.63 3.56
CA SER A 721 -13.40 33.18 3.52
C SER A 721 -12.15 32.32 3.81
N TYR A 722 -11.01 32.96 4.02
CA TYR A 722 -9.73 32.30 4.25
C TYR A 722 -9.14 32.67 5.61
N VAL A 723 -8.31 31.78 6.16
CA VAL A 723 -7.59 32.05 7.40
C VAL A 723 -6.58 33.17 7.19
N ARG A 724 -6.81 34.31 7.82
CA ARG A 724 -5.97 35.54 7.71
C ARG A 724 -5.01 35.73 8.89
N LYS A 725 -5.35 35.13 10.02
CA LYS A 725 -4.55 35.18 11.26
C LYS A 725 -4.42 33.77 11.84
N PRO A 726 -3.24 33.45 12.41
CA PRO A 726 -3.00 32.10 12.93
C PRO A 726 -3.93 31.71 14.09
N HIS A 727 -4.34 32.66 14.92
CA HIS A 727 -5.29 32.43 16.00
C HIS A 727 -6.71 32.66 15.48
N LEU A 728 -7.53 31.61 15.56
CA LEU A 728 -8.93 31.64 15.15
C LEU A 728 -9.76 32.35 16.23
N SER A 729 -10.76 33.13 15.81
CA SER A 729 -11.62 33.90 16.73
C SER A 729 -12.65 33.03 17.43
N GLU A 730 -12.98 31.88 16.86
CA GLU A 730 -13.98 30.94 17.37
C GLU A 730 -13.40 29.54 17.47
N ALA A 731 -13.94 28.75 18.40
CA ALA A 731 -13.53 27.34 18.55
C ALA A 731 -13.99 26.52 17.36
N VAL A 732 -13.09 25.70 16.83
CA VAL A 732 -13.37 24.79 15.70
C VAL A 732 -14.00 23.51 16.23
N GLY A 733 -15.32 23.35 16.05
CA GLY A 733 -16.03 22.13 16.43
C GLY A 733 -15.74 20.96 15.49
N GLN A 734 -15.62 21.27 14.20
CA GLN A 734 -15.29 20.30 13.15
C GLN A 734 -14.34 20.91 12.12
N ALA A 735 -13.45 20.09 11.58
CA ALA A 735 -12.52 20.46 10.50
C ALA A 735 -12.56 19.41 9.38
N LEU A 736 -12.71 19.88 8.15
CA LEU A 736 -12.61 19.06 6.95
C LEU A 736 -11.20 19.15 6.38
N VAL A 737 -10.56 18.03 6.08
CA VAL A 737 -9.26 17.98 5.42
C VAL A 737 -9.43 17.31 4.06
N LEU A 738 -8.92 17.98 3.01
CA LEU A 738 -8.86 17.42 1.66
C LEU A 738 -7.41 17.14 1.29
N THR A 739 -7.18 16.00 0.66
CA THR A 739 -5.89 15.61 0.06
C THR A 739 -6.10 15.25 -1.40
N ALA A 740 -5.12 15.48 -2.24
CA ALA A 740 -5.30 15.36 -3.66
C ALA A 740 -4.05 14.88 -4.37
N ALA A 741 -4.13 13.71 -5.01
CA ALA A 741 -3.21 13.35 -6.10
C ALA A 741 -3.82 13.87 -7.40
N ALA A 742 -3.24 14.92 -7.93
CA ALA A 742 -3.79 15.66 -9.08
C ALA A 742 -4.04 14.75 -10.29
N GLY A 743 -5.28 14.71 -10.77
CA GLY A 743 -5.70 13.88 -11.90
C GLY A 743 -5.86 12.39 -11.58
N SER A 744 -5.80 11.96 -10.31
CA SER A 744 -5.89 10.55 -9.91
C SER A 744 -6.92 10.30 -8.80
N VAL A 745 -6.59 10.60 -7.56
CA VAL A 745 -7.43 10.30 -6.39
C VAL A 745 -7.59 11.52 -5.51
N ARG A 746 -8.78 11.72 -4.98
CA ARG A 746 -9.08 12.68 -3.90
C ARG A 746 -9.41 11.92 -2.63
N GLY A 747 -8.87 12.40 -1.52
CA GLY A 747 -9.21 11.88 -0.20
C GLY A 747 -9.71 12.99 0.70
N ALA A 748 -10.68 12.67 1.55
CA ALA A 748 -11.26 13.58 2.52
C ALA A 748 -11.31 12.95 3.90
N VAL A 749 -11.09 13.76 4.93
CA VAL A 749 -11.21 13.36 6.34
C VAL A 749 -11.96 14.41 7.10
N LEU A 750 -13.01 14.02 7.82
CA LEU A 750 -13.75 14.91 8.71
C LEU A 750 -13.34 14.60 10.15
N LEU A 751 -12.80 15.61 10.81
CA LEU A 751 -12.42 15.58 12.22
C LEU A 751 -13.45 16.34 13.06
N GLY A 752 -13.67 15.89 14.29
CA GLY A 752 -14.54 16.56 15.26
C GLY A 752 -13.88 16.73 16.62
N ALA A 753 -14.30 17.76 17.35
CA ALA A 753 -13.85 17.98 18.72
C ALA A 753 -14.21 16.76 19.60
N MET A 754 -13.43 16.56 20.65
CA MET A 754 -13.78 15.60 21.71
C MET A 754 -15.02 16.10 22.44
N ALA A 755 -15.95 15.17 22.71
CA ALA A 755 -17.22 15.49 23.41
C ALA A 755 -16.97 15.84 24.88
#